data_1faed05e83ae8fb21b5f50ed7b7ae479
#
_entry.id   1faed05e83ae8fb21b5f50ed7b7ae479
#
_cell.length_a   1.000
_cell.length_b   1.000
_cell.length_c   1.000
_cell.angle_alpha   90.00
_cell.angle_beta   90.00
_cell.angle_gamma   90.00
#
_symmetry.space_group_name_H-M   'P 1'
#
loop_
_entity.id
_entity.type
_entity.pdbx_description
1 polymer ?
#
loop_
_entity_poly.entity_id
_entity_poly.type
_entity_poly.pdbx_seq_one_letter_code
_entity_poly.pdbx_strand_id
1 'polypeptide(L)'
;MASSKIAIRGAREHNLQDIDIDIPRDQLVVITGLSGSGKSSLASDTIYAEGQRRYVESLSSYARQFLGQMDKPDLDSIDGLSPAVSIDQKTTSRNPRSTVGTVTEIYDYLRLLYARMGTPHCPECGRVIDRQTTDQVADKILEAGQGRRAYVLAPVVLGRKGEYVKLFEDLRKEGFFRVRVDGVVRELDEEITLGKTLKHDIEVVVDRIVIRPDSLGRIVEGVEQATKLAQGKVGILLLADKSNPETMPEELLQYSLALACPIHGHSMDDLQPRDFSFNAPYGACPDCDGLGTRKIIDAAALIADPKLSVSEGVFGSLFGHSNYYPQILSAVCKHFDVSDTTPWNKLPKKVQDALLGGLGSTKIRVDYKTRDGRNTHWFTTFSGVRKILFDKYQETTSENMKTHLEKYIREMPCTTCHGARLKSEILSVTVGKKNIWEVCELSCKESLEFFKQLTITDRQKVIAGPIVKEIVARLQFLVNVGLDYLTLSRAAASLSGGEAQRIRLATQIGAGLMGVLYILDEPSIGLHQRDNNRLIETLKQLRDRGNTVLVVEHDEDTIRAADYVIDMGPGAGELGGHVVAAGTPEEIVKNPDSITGAYLTGKKQIKLPEVRRKPGRGKIKITGASANNLKNVSASIELGTLTVVTGVSGSGKSSLVTDTLAPALTNAVQHSKRVVGEYKKLEGVDLIDKVIDIDQSPIGRTPRSNPATYIGLWDDLRALYASVPESRARGYSAGRFSFNVQGGRCEACKGDGQIKIEMNFLPDVYVPCEVCHGKRYNRETLEILYHGKSVSDVLDMTVHEALAFFANIPRIKNKLQTLHDVGLGYIHLGQPATTLSGGEAQRVKLAKELHRQQTGKTLYILDEPTTGLHFEDVRQLIVVLERLVDAGNTVLVIEHNLDVIKMADRIIDMGPEGGDGGGTVVVSGTPEKVAATPESHTGKFLKEILDRDNARLAAEKKAQKKRA
;
A
#
# COMPACT_ATOMS: atom_id res chain seq x y z
N MET A 1 26.83 23.74 -29.55
CA MET A 1 27.31 22.63 -28.72
C MET A 1 26.40 22.52 -27.51
N ALA A 2 25.90 21.35 -27.13
CA ALA A 2 25.15 21.20 -25.90
C ALA A 2 26.05 21.59 -24.70
N SER A 3 25.53 22.34 -23.72
CA SER A 3 26.29 22.69 -22.51
C SER A 3 26.74 21.43 -21.79
N SER A 4 27.99 21.35 -21.38
CA SER A 4 28.52 20.20 -20.61
C SER A 4 28.14 20.25 -19.12
N LYS A 5 27.45 21.32 -18.71
CA LYS A 5 27.05 21.58 -17.32
C LYS A 5 25.68 22.22 -17.23
N ILE A 6 25.03 22.05 -16.10
CA ILE A 6 23.86 22.82 -15.65
C ILE A 6 24.41 23.95 -14.79
N ALA A 7 24.22 25.20 -15.23
CA ALA A 7 24.72 26.36 -14.52
C ALA A 7 23.57 27.06 -13.82
N ILE A 8 23.60 27.13 -12.48
CA ILE A 8 22.60 27.76 -11.62
C ILE A 8 23.22 29.03 -11.06
N ARG A 9 22.45 30.11 -11.05
CA ARG A 9 22.87 31.44 -10.53
C ARG A 9 21.76 32.03 -9.66
N GLY A 10 22.14 32.51 -8.49
CA GLY A 10 21.28 33.25 -7.59
C GLY A 10 20.09 32.42 -7.08
N ALA A 11 20.26 31.17 -6.74
CA ALA A 11 19.16 30.33 -6.22
C ALA A 11 18.85 30.70 -4.76
N ARG A 12 17.58 31.12 -4.50
CA ARG A 12 17.09 31.62 -3.19
C ARG A 12 15.81 30.93 -2.72
N GLU A 13 15.45 29.78 -3.32
CA GLU A 13 14.24 29.06 -2.96
C GLU A 13 14.30 28.54 -1.53
N HIS A 14 13.27 28.78 -0.73
CA HIS A 14 13.16 28.41 0.69
C HIS A 14 14.34 28.92 1.53
N ASN A 15 15.23 28.05 1.98
CA ASN A 15 16.39 28.39 2.82
C ASN A 15 17.70 28.53 2.04
N LEU A 16 17.67 28.48 0.71
CA LEU A 16 18.87 28.66 -0.10
C LEU A 16 19.39 30.11 -0.02
N GLN A 17 20.70 30.29 0.14
CA GLN A 17 21.37 31.56 0.41
C GLN A 17 22.13 32.04 -0.85
N ASP A 18 21.37 32.45 -1.89
CA ASP A 18 21.92 33.04 -3.14
C ASP A 18 23.01 32.14 -3.77
N ILE A 19 22.64 30.87 -4.06
CA ILE A 19 23.59 29.87 -4.50
C ILE A 19 23.94 29.99 -5.98
N ASP A 20 25.25 30.02 -6.25
CA ASP A 20 25.86 29.84 -7.57
C ASP A 20 26.54 28.47 -7.65
N ILE A 21 26.11 27.61 -8.59
CA ILE A 21 26.72 26.28 -8.74
C ILE A 21 26.68 25.80 -10.21
N ASP A 22 27.74 25.09 -10.58
CA ASP A 22 27.86 24.39 -11.86
C ASP A 22 27.81 22.89 -11.62
N ILE A 23 26.79 22.20 -12.15
CA ILE A 23 26.59 20.75 -12.02
C ILE A 23 26.97 20.08 -13.34
N PRO A 24 27.89 19.11 -13.34
CA PRO A 24 28.26 18.41 -14.56
C PRO A 24 27.10 17.55 -15.09
N ARG A 25 26.97 17.49 -16.43
CA ARG A 25 26.00 16.64 -17.12
C ARG A 25 26.57 15.25 -17.38
N ASP A 26 25.65 14.29 -17.61
CA ASP A 26 25.96 12.91 -17.96
C ASP A 26 26.82 12.19 -16.89
N GLN A 27 26.60 12.59 -15.63
CA GLN A 27 27.28 12.07 -14.45
C GLN A 27 26.27 11.67 -13.35
N LEU A 28 26.74 10.85 -12.42
CA LEU A 28 26.05 10.57 -11.17
C LEU A 28 26.48 11.62 -10.14
N VAL A 29 25.55 12.54 -9.84
CA VAL A 29 25.76 13.66 -8.92
C VAL A 29 25.01 13.38 -7.63
N VAL A 30 25.70 13.44 -6.50
CA VAL A 30 25.07 13.28 -5.17
C VAL A 30 25.02 14.62 -4.44
N ILE A 31 23.82 15.01 -3.98
CA ILE A 31 23.63 16.14 -3.05
C ILE A 31 23.48 15.56 -1.65
N THR A 32 24.38 15.97 -0.75
CA THR A 32 24.43 15.51 0.65
C THR A 32 24.50 16.68 1.62
N GLY A 33 24.47 16.43 2.93
CA GLY A 33 24.50 17.42 4.00
C GLY A 33 23.45 17.17 5.08
N LEU A 34 23.44 17.97 6.14
CA LEU A 34 22.53 17.83 7.29
C LEU A 34 21.05 17.86 6.88
N SER A 35 20.18 17.25 7.69
CA SER A 35 18.72 17.40 7.51
C SER A 35 18.34 18.87 7.62
N GLY A 36 17.53 19.39 6.66
CA GLY A 36 17.18 20.81 6.61
C GLY A 36 18.27 21.74 6.08
N SER A 37 19.36 21.24 5.47
CA SER A 37 20.44 22.08 4.89
C SER A 37 20.12 22.66 3.51
N GLY A 38 18.95 22.39 2.91
CA GLY A 38 18.54 22.93 1.61
C GLY A 38 18.70 21.97 0.43
N LYS A 39 19.02 20.70 0.67
CA LYS A 39 19.18 19.67 -0.39
C LYS A 39 17.98 19.53 -1.31
N SER A 40 16.78 19.30 -0.72
CA SER A 40 15.54 19.15 -1.47
C SER A 40 15.13 20.46 -2.11
N SER A 41 15.39 21.63 -1.46
CA SER A 41 15.16 22.95 -2.04
C SER A 41 15.96 23.14 -3.31
N LEU A 42 17.23 22.70 -3.36
CA LEU A 42 18.05 22.77 -4.57
C LEU A 42 17.60 21.75 -5.62
N ALA A 43 17.44 20.47 -5.24
CA ALA A 43 17.15 19.38 -6.18
C ALA A 43 15.73 19.44 -6.74
N SER A 44 14.72 19.50 -5.84
CA SER A 44 13.30 19.39 -6.22
C SER A 44 12.67 20.74 -6.49
N ASP A 45 12.81 21.69 -5.54
CA ASP A 45 12.07 22.95 -5.60
C ASP A 45 12.72 23.98 -6.55
N THR A 46 14.01 23.81 -6.89
CA THR A 46 14.73 24.67 -7.86
C THR A 46 14.95 23.95 -9.19
N ILE A 47 15.76 22.90 -9.23
CA ILE A 47 16.21 22.27 -10.49
C ILE A 47 15.06 21.55 -11.19
N TYR A 48 14.34 20.68 -10.47
CA TYR A 48 13.20 19.95 -11.04
C TYR A 48 12.06 20.89 -11.40
N ALA A 49 11.69 21.79 -10.49
CA ALA A 49 10.58 22.71 -10.70
C ALA A 49 10.78 23.57 -11.97
N GLU A 50 11.99 24.12 -12.18
CA GLU A 50 12.29 24.89 -13.39
C GLU A 50 12.35 24.02 -14.64
N GLY A 51 12.93 22.81 -14.55
CA GLY A 51 12.95 21.85 -15.65
C GLY A 51 11.54 21.45 -16.09
N GLN A 52 10.67 21.16 -15.15
CA GLN A 52 9.26 20.83 -15.39
C GLN A 52 8.49 22.03 -15.95
N ARG A 53 8.69 23.23 -15.39
CA ARG A 53 8.06 24.47 -15.87
C ARG A 53 8.38 24.71 -17.34
N ARG A 54 9.67 24.67 -17.74
CA ARG A 54 10.10 24.85 -19.14
C ARG A 54 9.54 23.77 -20.06
N TYR A 55 9.47 22.53 -19.60
CA TYR A 55 8.86 21.45 -20.36
C TYR A 55 7.38 21.71 -20.62
N VAL A 56 6.61 22.07 -19.57
CA VAL A 56 5.18 22.41 -19.68
C VAL A 56 4.96 23.63 -20.57
N GLU A 57 5.80 24.64 -20.49
CA GLU A 57 5.71 25.83 -21.37
C GLU A 57 5.96 25.51 -22.85
N SER A 58 6.73 24.48 -23.16
CA SER A 58 6.97 24.00 -24.53
C SER A 58 5.76 23.27 -25.14
N LEU A 59 4.79 22.86 -24.34
CA LEU A 59 3.60 22.15 -24.78
C LEU A 59 2.53 23.10 -25.36
N SER A 60 1.55 22.53 -26.08
CA SER A 60 0.42 23.29 -26.61
C SER A 60 -0.40 23.95 -25.49
N SER A 61 -1.09 25.08 -25.80
CA SER A 61 -1.94 25.76 -24.83
C SER A 61 -3.03 24.86 -24.24
N TYR A 62 -3.52 23.90 -25.01
CA TYR A 62 -4.49 22.91 -24.55
C TYR A 62 -3.88 21.96 -23.51
N ALA A 63 -2.70 21.40 -23.75
CA ALA A 63 -2.01 20.54 -22.79
C ALA A 63 -1.65 21.27 -21.50
N ARG A 64 -1.27 22.55 -21.57
CA ARG A 64 -0.96 23.40 -20.39
C ARG A 64 -2.14 23.59 -19.45
N GLN A 65 -3.39 23.64 -19.98
CA GLN A 65 -4.58 23.75 -19.15
C GLN A 65 -4.82 22.54 -18.23
N PHE A 66 -4.35 21.36 -18.62
CA PHE A 66 -4.49 20.13 -17.84
C PHE A 66 -3.34 19.87 -16.86
N LEU A 67 -2.13 20.38 -17.14
CA LEU A 67 -0.93 20.09 -16.35
C LEU A 67 -0.68 21.07 -15.19
N GLY A 68 -1.47 22.16 -15.12
CA GLY A 68 -1.25 23.23 -14.14
C GLY A 68 0.00 24.05 -14.45
N GLN A 69 -0.01 25.30 -14.04
CA GLN A 69 1.14 26.19 -14.15
C GLN A 69 1.95 26.07 -12.87
N MET A 70 3.21 25.67 -12.95
CA MET A 70 4.13 25.69 -11.82
C MET A 70 4.67 27.10 -11.62
N ASP A 71 4.80 27.53 -10.37
CA ASP A 71 5.43 28.80 -10.04
C ASP A 71 6.91 28.78 -10.47
N LYS A 72 7.42 29.93 -10.87
CA LYS A 72 8.83 30.07 -11.18
C LYS A 72 9.63 30.06 -9.88
N PRO A 73 10.62 29.16 -9.72
CA PRO A 73 11.47 29.17 -8.54
C PRO A 73 12.24 30.51 -8.43
N ASP A 74 12.57 30.90 -7.20
CA ASP A 74 13.35 32.11 -6.92
C ASP A 74 14.83 31.86 -7.25
N LEU A 75 15.21 32.25 -8.49
CA LEU A 75 16.56 32.18 -9.01
C LEU A 75 16.76 33.21 -10.11
N ASP A 76 18.02 33.62 -10.33
CA ASP A 76 18.37 34.56 -11.39
C ASP A 76 18.37 33.84 -12.76
N SER A 77 19.11 32.79 -12.89
CA SER A 77 19.15 31.98 -14.12
C SER A 77 19.55 30.55 -13.90
N ILE A 78 19.09 29.68 -14.79
CA ILE A 78 19.53 28.28 -14.89
C ILE A 78 19.67 27.89 -16.37
N ASP A 79 20.86 27.44 -16.76
CA ASP A 79 21.17 27.05 -18.13
C ASP A 79 21.59 25.59 -18.21
N GLY A 80 21.44 24.98 -19.40
CA GLY A 80 21.86 23.60 -19.65
C GLY A 80 20.93 22.53 -19.11
N LEU A 81 19.70 22.85 -18.67
CA LEU A 81 18.71 21.88 -18.22
C LEU A 81 18.29 20.95 -19.37
N SER A 82 18.22 19.65 -19.06
CA SER A 82 17.50 18.63 -19.84
C SER A 82 16.07 18.47 -19.34
N PRO A 83 15.17 17.80 -20.10
CA PRO A 83 13.89 17.35 -19.55
C PRO A 83 14.12 16.62 -18.23
N ALA A 84 13.42 17.01 -17.18
CA ALA A 84 13.62 16.50 -15.84
C ALA A 84 12.52 15.51 -15.44
N VAL A 85 12.91 14.42 -14.79
CA VAL A 85 12.00 13.41 -14.19
C VAL A 85 12.34 13.28 -12.71
N SER A 86 11.37 13.54 -11.83
CA SER A 86 11.51 13.34 -10.38
C SER A 86 10.94 12.02 -9.93
N ILE A 87 11.66 11.35 -9.03
CA ILE A 87 11.26 10.08 -8.41
C ILE A 87 11.24 10.27 -6.89
N ASP A 88 10.10 10.78 -6.38
CA ASP A 88 9.90 11.13 -4.97
C ASP A 88 9.35 9.96 -4.16
N GLN A 89 9.49 10.05 -2.83
CA GLN A 89 8.89 9.11 -1.88
C GLN A 89 7.38 9.29 -1.64
N LYS A 90 6.89 10.54 -1.75
CA LYS A 90 5.60 10.99 -1.19
C LYS A 90 4.34 10.43 -1.84
N THR A 91 4.40 9.75 -2.96
CA THR A 91 3.20 9.35 -3.72
C THR A 91 3.03 7.85 -3.85
N THR A 92 2.66 7.17 -2.76
CA THR A 92 2.02 5.86 -2.90
C THR A 92 0.60 6.06 -3.41
N SER A 93 0.24 5.40 -4.51
CA SER A 93 -1.13 5.42 -5.01
C SER A 93 -2.07 4.87 -3.94
N ARG A 94 -3.02 5.68 -3.49
CA ARG A 94 -4.08 5.24 -2.56
C ARG A 94 -5.22 4.52 -3.27
N ASN A 95 -5.12 4.35 -4.59
CA ASN A 95 -6.13 3.64 -5.36
C ASN A 95 -6.06 2.13 -5.05
N PRO A 96 -7.11 1.52 -4.48
CA PRO A 96 -7.10 0.11 -4.09
C PRO A 96 -7.03 -0.85 -5.28
N ARG A 97 -7.25 -0.35 -6.51
CA ARG A 97 -7.12 -1.11 -7.74
C ARG A 97 -5.71 -1.13 -8.31
N SER A 98 -4.82 -0.25 -7.85
CA SER A 98 -3.42 -0.22 -8.30
C SER A 98 -2.64 -1.37 -7.67
N THR A 99 -1.92 -2.14 -8.50
CA THR A 99 -1.02 -3.22 -8.09
C THR A 99 0.39 -2.96 -8.63
N VAL A 100 1.39 -3.69 -8.13
CA VAL A 100 2.76 -3.66 -8.70
C VAL A 100 2.70 -3.89 -10.20
N GLY A 101 1.97 -4.91 -10.66
CA GLY A 101 1.83 -5.24 -12.09
C GLY A 101 1.25 -4.11 -12.93
N THR A 102 0.26 -3.34 -12.40
CA THR A 102 -0.34 -2.21 -13.15
C THR A 102 0.55 -0.97 -13.14
N VAL A 103 1.25 -0.69 -12.04
CA VAL A 103 2.16 0.47 -11.94
C VAL A 103 3.39 0.30 -12.82
N THR A 104 3.86 -0.94 -12.99
CA THR A 104 5.00 -1.29 -13.86
C THR A 104 4.60 -1.54 -15.31
N GLU A 105 3.32 -1.42 -15.64
CA GLU A 105 2.74 -1.74 -16.96
C GLU A 105 2.90 -3.22 -17.37
N ILE A 106 3.52 -4.06 -16.53
CA ILE A 106 3.69 -5.50 -16.83
C ILE A 106 2.34 -6.17 -17.02
N TYR A 107 1.33 -5.76 -16.22
CA TYR A 107 -0.03 -6.31 -16.31
C TYR A 107 -0.68 -6.04 -17.67
N ASP A 108 -0.38 -4.92 -18.33
CA ASP A 108 -0.90 -4.59 -19.66
C ASP A 108 -0.32 -5.52 -20.74
N TYR A 109 0.96 -5.85 -20.64
CA TYR A 109 1.59 -6.86 -21.49
C TYR A 109 1.05 -8.27 -21.19
N LEU A 110 0.79 -8.61 -19.92
CA LEU A 110 0.17 -9.89 -19.56
C LEU A 110 -1.21 -10.03 -20.18
N ARG A 111 -2.06 -9.00 -20.08
CA ARG A 111 -3.39 -9.01 -20.71
C ARG A 111 -3.31 -9.24 -22.22
N LEU A 112 -2.37 -8.60 -22.87
CA LEU A 112 -2.14 -8.78 -24.30
C LEU A 112 -1.65 -10.20 -24.62
N LEU A 113 -0.72 -10.74 -23.83
CA LEU A 113 -0.19 -12.09 -23.98
C LEU A 113 -1.30 -13.15 -23.82
N TYR A 114 -2.09 -13.06 -22.76
CA TYR A 114 -3.19 -14.00 -22.47
C TYR A 114 -4.31 -13.92 -23.52
N ALA A 115 -4.60 -12.73 -24.03
CA ALA A 115 -5.61 -12.56 -25.11
C ALA A 115 -5.14 -13.17 -26.45
N ARG A 116 -3.82 -13.22 -26.71
CA ARG A 116 -3.26 -13.69 -27.99
C ARG A 116 -2.77 -15.13 -27.97
N MET A 117 -2.33 -15.63 -26.84
CA MET A 117 -1.75 -16.97 -26.67
C MET A 117 -2.49 -17.84 -25.67
N GLY A 118 -3.41 -17.28 -24.91
CA GLY A 118 -4.09 -18.00 -23.85
C GLY A 118 -4.89 -19.17 -24.39
N THR A 119 -4.73 -20.32 -23.76
CA THR A 119 -5.53 -21.52 -24.02
C THR A 119 -6.72 -21.51 -23.05
N PRO A 120 -7.96 -21.35 -23.53
CA PRO A 120 -9.14 -21.36 -22.68
C PRO A 120 -9.48 -22.79 -22.22
N HIS A 121 -9.91 -22.89 -20.97
CA HIS A 121 -10.37 -24.13 -20.37
C HIS A 121 -11.79 -23.96 -19.81
N CYS A 122 -12.50 -25.03 -19.66
CA CYS A 122 -13.79 -25.01 -18.99
C CYS A 122 -13.59 -24.81 -17.47
N PRO A 123 -14.23 -23.80 -16.85
CA PRO A 123 -14.05 -23.52 -15.42
C PRO A 123 -14.51 -24.65 -14.49
N GLU A 124 -15.40 -25.55 -14.97
CA GLU A 124 -15.93 -26.65 -14.18
C GLU A 124 -15.13 -27.95 -14.38
N CYS A 125 -14.79 -28.34 -15.60
CA CYS A 125 -14.13 -29.62 -15.88
C CYS A 125 -12.65 -29.52 -16.29
N GLY A 126 -12.11 -28.30 -16.46
CA GLY A 126 -10.71 -28.08 -16.81
C GLY A 126 -10.29 -28.48 -18.22
N ARG A 127 -11.23 -28.94 -19.08
CA ARG A 127 -10.91 -29.31 -20.48
C ARG A 127 -10.56 -28.07 -21.29
N VAL A 128 -9.63 -28.22 -22.22
CA VAL A 128 -9.33 -27.21 -23.22
C VAL A 128 -10.57 -26.96 -24.08
N ILE A 129 -10.88 -25.69 -24.29
CA ILE A 129 -11.97 -25.24 -25.17
C ILE A 129 -11.30 -24.79 -26.47
N ASP A 130 -11.45 -25.62 -27.54
CA ASP A 130 -10.94 -25.30 -28.86
C ASP A 130 -12.08 -24.96 -29.83
N ARG A 131 -11.81 -24.10 -30.81
CA ARG A 131 -12.67 -23.93 -31.98
C ARG A 131 -12.59 -25.21 -32.81
N GLN A 132 -13.72 -25.85 -33.03
CA GLN A 132 -13.82 -26.97 -33.95
C GLN A 132 -14.22 -26.43 -35.31
N THR A 133 -13.64 -27.00 -36.40
CA THR A 133 -14.14 -26.77 -37.75
C THR A 133 -15.32 -27.68 -38.03
N THR A 134 -16.16 -27.33 -39.01
CA THR A 134 -17.29 -28.13 -39.44
C THR A 134 -16.87 -29.55 -39.77
N ASP A 135 -15.75 -29.71 -40.46
CA ASP A 135 -15.20 -31.01 -40.85
C ASP A 135 -14.78 -31.83 -39.63
N GLN A 136 -14.10 -31.22 -38.66
CA GLN A 136 -13.72 -31.92 -37.42
C GLN A 136 -14.93 -32.38 -36.60
N VAL A 137 -16.01 -31.57 -36.57
CA VAL A 137 -17.26 -31.95 -35.91
C VAL A 137 -17.90 -33.11 -36.66
N ALA A 138 -17.91 -33.06 -38.03
CA ALA A 138 -18.46 -34.12 -38.84
C ALA A 138 -17.68 -35.47 -38.67
N ASP A 139 -16.36 -35.40 -38.61
CA ASP A 139 -15.52 -36.59 -38.34
C ASP A 139 -15.83 -37.23 -36.97
N LYS A 140 -15.97 -36.39 -35.92
CA LYS A 140 -16.36 -36.86 -34.58
C LYS A 140 -17.76 -37.48 -34.53
N ILE A 141 -18.67 -36.92 -35.30
CA ILE A 141 -20.03 -37.47 -35.44
C ILE A 141 -19.98 -38.86 -36.12
N LEU A 142 -19.14 -39.01 -37.15
CA LEU A 142 -18.94 -40.30 -37.81
C LEU A 142 -18.35 -41.36 -36.86
N GLU A 143 -17.32 -40.99 -36.07
CA GLU A 143 -16.70 -41.90 -35.09
C GLU A 143 -17.69 -42.33 -34.00
N ALA A 144 -18.45 -41.37 -33.41
CA ALA A 144 -19.34 -41.59 -32.28
C ALA A 144 -20.63 -42.38 -32.63
N GLY A 145 -21.13 -42.22 -33.89
CA GLY A 145 -22.47 -42.70 -34.24
C GLY A 145 -22.57 -43.61 -35.45
N GLN A 146 -21.47 -44.25 -35.89
CA GLN A 146 -21.45 -45.05 -37.09
C GLN A 146 -22.56 -46.11 -37.12
N GLY A 147 -23.38 -46.13 -38.18
CA GLY A 147 -24.51 -47.04 -38.34
C GLY A 147 -25.81 -46.59 -37.65
N ARG A 148 -25.80 -45.60 -36.78
CA ARG A 148 -26.97 -45.09 -36.01
C ARG A 148 -27.78 -44.06 -36.81
N ARG A 149 -29.08 -43.98 -36.49
CA ARG A 149 -29.94 -42.87 -36.93
C ARG A 149 -29.72 -41.70 -35.96
N ALA A 150 -29.67 -40.51 -36.50
CA ALA A 150 -29.47 -39.31 -35.70
C ALA A 150 -30.33 -38.13 -36.22
N TYR A 151 -30.64 -37.22 -35.30
CA TYR A 151 -31.13 -35.88 -35.62
C TYR A 151 -30.01 -34.87 -35.46
N VAL A 152 -29.88 -34.00 -36.47
CA VAL A 152 -29.07 -32.82 -36.37
C VAL A 152 -29.91 -31.69 -35.77
N LEU A 153 -29.53 -31.18 -34.64
CA LEU A 153 -30.30 -30.22 -33.85
C LEU A 153 -29.61 -28.87 -33.80
N ALA A 154 -30.37 -27.79 -33.94
CA ALA A 154 -29.91 -26.43 -33.69
C ALA A 154 -30.52 -25.91 -32.39
N PRO A 155 -29.76 -25.79 -31.28
CA PRO A 155 -30.26 -25.30 -30.00
C PRO A 155 -30.43 -23.77 -30.02
N VAL A 156 -31.65 -23.29 -30.34
CA VAL A 156 -31.98 -21.87 -30.49
C VAL A 156 -32.37 -21.21 -29.16
N VAL A 157 -32.91 -21.95 -28.22
CA VAL A 157 -33.21 -21.50 -26.86
C VAL A 157 -32.69 -22.51 -25.86
N LEU A 158 -31.92 -22.07 -24.85
CA LEU A 158 -31.40 -22.91 -23.79
C LEU A 158 -31.72 -22.26 -22.44
N GLY A 159 -32.53 -22.92 -21.62
CA GLY A 159 -32.84 -22.55 -20.24
C GLY A 159 -33.49 -21.16 -20.03
N ARG A 160 -34.18 -20.63 -21.02
CA ARG A 160 -34.80 -19.29 -20.99
C ARG A 160 -36.33 -19.35 -20.82
N LYS A 161 -36.87 -18.39 -20.04
CA LYS A 161 -38.32 -18.24 -19.84
C LYS A 161 -38.97 -17.57 -21.06
N GLY A 162 -40.16 -18.01 -21.44
CA GLY A 162 -40.95 -17.39 -22.53
C GLY A 162 -41.91 -18.35 -23.22
N GLU A 163 -42.90 -17.81 -23.96
CA GLU A 163 -43.89 -18.56 -24.72
C GLU A 163 -43.43 -18.91 -26.13
N TYR A 164 -42.47 -18.21 -26.69
CA TYR A 164 -41.78 -18.42 -27.98
C TYR A 164 -42.70 -18.57 -29.23
N VAL A 165 -43.93 -18.08 -29.20
CA VAL A 165 -44.89 -18.18 -30.29
C VAL A 165 -44.32 -17.65 -31.60
N LYS A 166 -43.74 -16.46 -31.56
CA LYS A 166 -43.15 -15.82 -32.74
C LYS A 166 -41.96 -16.64 -33.30
N LEU A 167 -41.15 -17.24 -32.45
CA LEU A 167 -40.03 -18.10 -32.87
C LEU A 167 -40.56 -19.30 -33.71
N PHE A 168 -41.60 -19.97 -33.21
CA PHE A 168 -42.20 -21.10 -33.97
C PHE A 168 -42.80 -20.66 -35.29
N GLU A 169 -43.45 -19.49 -35.39
CA GLU A 169 -43.94 -18.93 -36.62
C GLU A 169 -42.80 -18.62 -37.61
N ASP A 170 -41.70 -18.05 -37.16
CA ASP A 170 -40.58 -17.71 -38.02
C ASP A 170 -39.88 -19.00 -38.52
N LEU A 171 -39.70 -20.01 -37.67
CA LEU A 171 -39.17 -21.33 -38.08
C LEU A 171 -40.04 -22.05 -39.12
N ARG A 172 -41.39 -21.92 -39.01
CA ARG A 172 -42.33 -22.44 -40.06
C ARG A 172 -42.11 -21.73 -41.41
N LYS A 173 -41.95 -20.41 -41.40
CA LYS A 173 -41.69 -19.62 -42.62
C LYS A 173 -40.35 -19.98 -43.29
N GLU A 174 -39.34 -20.33 -42.47
CA GLU A 174 -38.04 -20.78 -42.95
C GLU A 174 -38.04 -22.23 -43.46
N GLY A 175 -39.17 -22.95 -43.35
CA GLY A 175 -39.36 -24.27 -43.92
C GLY A 175 -38.91 -25.42 -42.99
N PHE A 176 -38.76 -25.19 -41.68
CA PHE A 176 -38.54 -26.27 -40.72
C PHE A 176 -39.86 -26.93 -40.33
N PHE A 177 -39.83 -28.26 -40.12
CA PHE A 177 -41.00 -29.08 -39.82
C PHE A 177 -41.06 -29.56 -38.38
N ARG A 178 -39.90 -29.62 -37.68
CA ARG A 178 -39.85 -30.22 -36.35
C ARG A 178 -38.95 -29.41 -35.42
N VAL A 179 -39.34 -29.40 -34.16
CA VAL A 179 -38.55 -28.89 -33.02
C VAL A 179 -38.55 -29.90 -31.88
N ARG A 180 -37.50 -29.92 -31.14
CA ARG A 180 -37.43 -30.64 -29.89
C ARG A 180 -37.55 -29.60 -28.75
N VAL A 181 -38.65 -29.75 -27.96
CA VAL A 181 -38.95 -28.82 -26.86
C VAL A 181 -38.86 -29.60 -25.56
N ASP A 182 -38.06 -29.15 -24.64
CA ASP A 182 -37.86 -29.80 -23.34
C ASP A 182 -37.60 -31.31 -23.44
N GLY A 183 -36.81 -31.73 -24.42
CA GLY A 183 -36.45 -33.10 -24.68
C GLY A 183 -37.43 -33.91 -25.55
N VAL A 184 -38.59 -33.36 -25.92
CA VAL A 184 -39.62 -34.04 -26.73
C VAL A 184 -39.67 -33.47 -28.12
N VAL A 185 -39.55 -34.30 -29.15
CA VAL A 185 -39.70 -33.88 -30.57
C VAL A 185 -41.20 -33.66 -30.91
N ARG A 186 -41.50 -32.48 -31.41
CA ARG A 186 -42.86 -32.06 -31.85
C ARG A 186 -42.87 -31.56 -33.30
N GLU A 187 -43.99 -31.69 -33.96
CA GLU A 187 -44.17 -31.10 -35.30
C GLU A 187 -44.53 -29.60 -35.13
N LEU A 188 -43.94 -28.75 -35.96
CA LEU A 188 -44.24 -27.31 -35.91
C LEU A 188 -45.68 -26.99 -36.36
N ASP A 189 -46.37 -27.90 -37.10
CA ASP A 189 -47.75 -27.73 -37.47
C ASP A 189 -48.72 -27.92 -36.29
N GLU A 190 -48.28 -28.54 -35.19
CA GLU A 190 -49.05 -28.65 -33.95
C GLU A 190 -49.05 -27.33 -33.19
N GLU A 191 -50.08 -27.08 -32.38
CA GLU A 191 -50.12 -25.93 -31.49
C GLU A 191 -49.23 -26.19 -30.26
N ILE A 192 -48.06 -25.51 -30.22
CA ILE A 192 -47.10 -25.66 -29.12
C ILE A 192 -47.30 -24.50 -28.13
N THR A 193 -47.89 -24.80 -26.98
CA THR A 193 -48.13 -23.83 -25.91
C THR A 193 -47.14 -24.04 -24.81
N LEU A 194 -46.35 -22.97 -24.47
CA LEU A 194 -45.31 -23.00 -23.45
C LEU A 194 -45.63 -22.05 -22.30
N GLY A 195 -45.17 -22.39 -21.09
CA GLY A 195 -45.42 -21.59 -19.92
C GLY A 195 -44.50 -20.38 -19.84
N LYS A 196 -45.05 -19.15 -19.80
CA LYS A 196 -44.32 -17.88 -19.76
C LYS A 196 -43.29 -17.76 -18.64
N THR A 197 -43.54 -18.44 -17.53
CA THR A 197 -42.68 -18.36 -16.30
C THR A 197 -41.72 -19.54 -16.16
N LEU A 198 -41.85 -20.57 -16.98
CA LEU A 198 -40.99 -21.77 -17.00
C LEU A 198 -39.82 -21.56 -17.93
N LYS A 199 -38.74 -22.23 -17.61
CA LYS A 199 -37.54 -22.30 -18.47
C LYS A 199 -37.75 -23.39 -19.50
N HIS A 200 -37.44 -23.10 -20.78
CA HIS A 200 -37.58 -24.04 -21.89
C HIS A 200 -36.26 -24.16 -22.64
N ASP A 201 -36.05 -25.38 -23.17
CA ASP A 201 -34.99 -25.70 -24.13
C ASP A 201 -35.68 -25.99 -25.49
N ILE A 202 -35.32 -25.24 -26.52
CA ILE A 202 -35.88 -25.39 -27.87
C ILE A 202 -34.73 -25.64 -28.85
N GLU A 203 -34.80 -26.80 -29.52
CA GLU A 203 -33.82 -27.21 -30.52
C GLU A 203 -34.54 -27.48 -31.84
N VAL A 204 -34.12 -26.87 -32.93
CA VAL A 204 -34.67 -27.10 -34.28
C VAL A 204 -34.08 -28.37 -34.86
N VAL A 205 -34.93 -29.28 -35.35
CA VAL A 205 -34.47 -30.47 -36.07
C VAL A 205 -34.16 -30.04 -37.52
N VAL A 206 -32.87 -29.89 -37.81
CA VAL A 206 -32.36 -29.42 -39.09
C VAL A 206 -32.38 -30.55 -40.12
N ASP A 207 -31.87 -31.72 -39.75
CA ASP A 207 -31.85 -32.90 -40.62
C ASP A 207 -31.98 -34.22 -39.85
N ARG A 208 -32.38 -35.27 -40.54
CA ARG A 208 -32.45 -36.68 -40.06
C ARG A 208 -31.54 -37.50 -40.92
N ILE A 209 -30.48 -38.01 -40.33
CA ILE A 209 -29.42 -38.71 -41.01
C ILE A 209 -29.23 -40.14 -40.47
N VAL A 210 -28.67 -41.00 -41.30
CA VAL A 210 -28.05 -42.26 -40.88
C VAL A 210 -26.56 -42.07 -41.02
N ILE A 211 -25.83 -42.18 -39.90
CA ILE A 211 -24.41 -41.88 -39.88
C ILE A 211 -23.63 -43.00 -40.55
N ARG A 212 -23.09 -42.69 -41.75
CA ARG A 212 -22.26 -43.57 -42.55
C ARG A 212 -21.16 -42.80 -43.22
N PRO A 213 -20.04 -43.43 -43.63
CA PRO A 213 -18.98 -42.76 -44.35
C PRO A 213 -19.40 -42.05 -45.62
N ASP A 214 -20.40 -42.57 -46.35
CA ASP A 214 -20.98 -42.00 -47.55
C ASP A 214 -21.91 -40.79 -47.28
N SER A 215 -22.32 -40.55 -46.03
CA SER A 215 -23.17 -39.44 -45.63
C SER A 215 -22.39 -38.22 -45.11
N LEU A 216 -21.06 -38.19 -45.20
CA LEU A 216 -20.19 -37.14 -44.67
C LEU A 216 -20.60 -35.75 -45.20
N GLY A 217 -20.83 -35.60 -46.49
CA GLY A 217 -21.25 -34.30 -47.10
C GLY A 217 -22.56 -33.80 -46.50
N ARG A 218 -23.54 -34.67 -46.30
CA ARG A 218 -24.80 -34.35 -45.67
C ARG A 218 -24.70 -34.01 -44.20
N ILE A 219 -23.76 -34.66 -43.49
CA ILE A 219 -23.47 -34.30 -42.11
C ILE A 219 -22.88 -32.89 -42.02
N VAL A 220 -21.90 -32.57 -42.90
CA VAL A 220 -21.30 -31.23 -42.98
C VAL A 220 -22.36 -30.16 -43.27
N GLU A 221 -23.21 -30.35 -44.26
CA GLU A 221 -24.31 -29.43 -44.60
C GLU A 221 -25.29 -29.24 -43.44
N GLY A 222 -25.67 -30.33 -42.74
CA GLY A 222 -26.51 -30.26 -41.55
C GLY A 222 -25.89 -29.52 -40.40
N VAL A 223 -24.57 -29.76 -40.15
CA VAL A 223 -23.82 -29.03 -39.10
C VAL A 223 -23.71 -27.53 -39.46
N GLU A 224 -23.41 -27.17 -40.70
CA GLU A 224 -23.36 -25.77 -41.13
C GLU A 224 -24.70 -25.06 -40.96
N GLN A 225 -25.78 -25.71 -41.34
CA GLN A 225 -27.11 -25.15 -41.22
C GLN A 225 -27.53 -25.01 -39.76
N ALA A 226 -27.25 -26.01 -38.92
CA ALA A 226 -27.53 -25.98 -37.49
C ALA A 226 -26.73 -24.87 -36.78
N THR A 227 -25.43 -24.75 -37.07
CA THR A 227 -24.56 -23.76 -36.46
C THR A 227 -24.89 -22.34 -36.89
N LYS A 228 -25.33 -22.12 -38.10
CA LYS A 228 -25.86 -20.84 -38.59
C LYS A 228 -27.08 -20.39 -37.81
N LEU A 229 -28.05 -21.30 -37.55
CA LEU A 229 -29.25 -21.03 -36.77
C LEU A 229 -28.96 -20.81 -35.27
N ALA A 230 -28.07 -21.62 -34.69
CA ALA A 230 -27.78 -21.65 -33.25
C ALA A 230 -26.47 -20.97 -32.85
N GLN A 231 -26.03 -19.97 -33.64
CA GLN A 231 -24.82 -19.17 -33.31
C GLN A 231 -23.60 -20.02 -33.01
N GLY A 232 -23.30 -21.00 -33.87
CA GLY A 232 -22.13 -21.85 -33.75
C GLY A 232 -22.33 -23.15 -32.94
N LYS A 233 -23.50 -23.42 -32.41
CA LYS A 233 -23.82 -24.64 -31.64
C LYS A 233 -24.57 -25.65 -32.49
N VAL A 234 -24.31 -26.95 -32.29
CA VAL A 234 -25.01 -28.06 -32.90
C VAL A 234 -25.15 -29.23 -31.95
N GLY A 235 -26.34 -29.81 -31.90
CA GLY A 235 -26.63 -31.05 -31.15
C GLY A 235 -26.85 -32.21 -32.14
N ILE A 236 -26.34 -33.40 -31.79
CA ILE A 236 -26.57 -34.62 -32.54
C ILE A 236 -27.25 -35.60 -31.57
N LEU A 237 -28.52 -35.84 -31.79
CA LEU A 237 -29.30 -36.78 -31.05
C LEU A 237 -29.24 -38.16 -31.72
N LEU A 238 -28.40 -39.05 -31.17
CA LEU A 238 -28.29 -40.44 -31.60
C LEU A 238 -29.51 -41.17 -31.09
N LEU A 239 -30.36 -41.69 -32.00
CA LEU A 239 -31.58 -42.40 -31.62
C LEU A 239 -31.27 -43.78 -31.09
N ALA A 240 -32.06 -44.27 -30.14
CA ALA A 240 -31.95 -45.67 -29.65
C ALA A 240 -32.17 -46.67 -30.77
N ASP A 241 -31.38 -47.74 -30.79
CA ASP A 241 -31.59 -48.85 -31.73
C ASP A 241 -32.85 -49.66 -31.32
N LYS A 242 -33.80 -49.75 -32.22
CA LYS A 242 -35.07 -50.53 -32.00
C LYS A 242 -34.82 -52.02 -31.74
N SER A 243 -33.68 -52.56 -32.21
CA SER A 243 -33.29 -53.94 -32.01
C SER A 243 -32.57 -54.23 -30.69
N ASN A 244 -31.90 -53.22 -30.12
CA ASN A 244 -31.11 -53.33 -28.88
C ASN A 244 -31.12 -51.99 -28.06
N PRO A 245 -32.27 -51.60 -27.52
CA PRO A 245 -32.38 -50.28 -26.83
C PRO A 245 -31.61 -50.18 -25.54
N GLU A 246 -31.31 -51.29 -24.88
CA GLU A 246 -30.52 -51.35 -23.63
C GLU A 246 -29.01 -51.16 -23.88
N THR A 247 -28.48 -51.60 -25.00
CA THR A 247 -27.06 -51.46 -25.35
C THR A 247 -26.72 -50.23 -26.15
N MET A 248 -27.71 -49.62 -26.83
CA MET A 248 -27.56 -48.39 -27.59
C MET A 248 -28.72 -47.41 -27.27
N PRO A 249 -28.69 -46.77 -26.09
CA PRO A 249 -29.71 -45.84 -25.68
C PRO A 249 -29.66 -44.55 -26.52
N GLU A 250 -30.70 -43.72 -26.38
CA GLU A 250 -30.68 -42.37 -26.95
C GLU A 250 -29.58 -41.52 -26.28
N GLU A 251 -28.76 -40.82 -27.09
CA GLU A 251 -27.64 -40.05 -26.61
C GLU A 251 -27.57 -38.72 -27.37
N LEU A 252 -27.47 -37.61 -26.61
CA LEU A 252 -27.31 -36.28 -27.18
C LEU A 252 -25.85 -35.88 -27.12
N LEU A 253 -25.19 -35.75 -28.26
CA LEU A 253 -23.85 -35.24 -28.44
C LEU A 253 -23.96 -33.74 -28.78
N GLN A 254 -23.27 -32.90 -28.06
CA GLN A 254 -23.23 -31.46 -28.28
C GLN A 254 -21.85 -31.00 -28.75
N TYR A 255 -21.84 -30.23 -29.82
CA TYR A 255 -20.61 -29.63 -30.41
C TYR A 255 -20.81 -28.12 -30.58
N SER A 256 -19.69 -27.40 -30.64
CA SER A 256 -19.71 -25.97 -30.90
C SER A 256 -18.57 -25.57 -31.83
N LEU A 257 -18.87 -24.75 -32.84
CA LEU A 257 -17.85 -24.07 -33.66
C LEU A 257 -17.34 -22.81 -32.95
N ALA A 258 -18.06 -22.32 -31.95
CA ALA A 258 -17.59 -21.28 -31.04
C ALA A 258 -16.72 -21.90 -29.92
N LEU A 259 -15.92 -21.07 -29.21
CA LEU A 259 -15.18 -21.50 -28.02
C LEU A 259 -16.17 -21.90 -26.90
N ALA A 260 -16.59 -23.14 -26.85
CA ALA A 260 -17.54 -23.62 -25.84
C ALA A 260 -17.21 -25.02 -25.34
N CYS A 261 -17.43 -25.26 -24.03
CA CYS A 261 -17.34 -26.60 -23.46
C CYS A 261 -18.52 -27.46 -23.92
N PRO A 262 -18.27 -28.62 -24.53
CA PRO A 262 -19.37 -29.47 -25.01
C PRO A 262 -20.21 -30.08 -23.89
N ILE A 263 -19.65 -30.18 -22.66
CA ILE A 263 -20.35 -30.83 -21.52
C ILE A 263 -21.15 -29.82 -20.70
N HIS A 264 -20.53 -28.67 -20.33
CA HIS A 264 -21.14 -27.69 -19.42
C HIS A 264 -21.74 -26.48 -20.14
N GLY A 265 -21.56 -26.38 -21.46
CA GLY A 265 -22.12 -25.26 -22.25
C GLY A 265 -21.48 -23.90 -21.99
N HIS A 266 -20.42 -23.82 -21.18
CA HIS A 266 -19.65 -22.59 -21.00
C HIS A 266 -19.05 -22.17 -22.33
N SER A 267 -19.50 -21.05 -22.88
CA SER A 267 -18.98 -20.46 -24.11
C SER A 267 -18.15 -19.23 -23.78
N MET A 268 -17.03 -19.09 -24.45
CA MET A 268 -16.18 -17.91 -24.40
C MET A 268 -16.21 -17.21 -25.76
N ASP A 269 -16.32 -15.89 -25.73
CA ASP A 269 -16.12 -15.06 -26.90
C ASP A 269 -14.63 -15.00 -27.27
N ASP A 270 -14.30 -14.38 -28.41
CA ASP A 270 -12.91 -14.13 -28.78
C ASP A 270 -12.22 -13.31 -27.70
N LEU A 271 -11.18 -13.87 -27.10
CA LEU A 271 -10.45 -13.28 -26.00
C LEU A 271 -9.81 -11.94 -26.39
N GLN A 272 -10.16 -10.90 -25.65
CA GLN A 272 -9.64 -9.55 -25.85
C GLN A 272 -8.86 -9.08 -24.62
N PRO A 273 -7.86 -8.18 -24.75
CA PRO A 273 -7.11 -7.68 -23.60
C PRO A 273 -7.98 -7.03 -22.52
N ARG A 274 -9.17 -6.49 -22.88
CA ARG A 274 -10.11 -5.91 -21.91
C ARG A 274 -10.76 -6.95 -21.00
N ASP A 275 -10.87 -8.20 -21.44
CA ASP A 275 -11.49 -9.28 -20.66
C ASP A 275 -10.59 -9.72 -19.51
N PHE A 276 -9.28 -9.51 -19.63
CA PHE A 276 -8.29 -9.73 -18.57
C PHE A 276 -8.09 -8.52 -17.67
N SER A 277 -8.90 -7.46 -17.79
CA SER A 277 -8.80 -6.27 -16.96
C SER A 277 -9.74 -6.36 -15.77
N PHE A 278 -9.19 -6.33 -14.55
CA PHE A 278 -10.02 -6.22 -13.34
C PHE A 278 -10.55 -4.79 -13.10
N ASN A 279 -10.15 -3.80 -13.91
CA ASN A 279 -10.68 -2.44 -13.91
C ASN A 279 -11.85 -2.25 -14.88
N ALA A 280 -12.15 -3.26 -15.71
CA ALA A 280 -13.23 -3.23 -16.68
C ALA A 280 -14.32 -4.24 -16.30
N PRO A 281 -15.61 -3.92 -16.47
CA PRO A 281 -16.72 -4.81 -16.09
C PRO A 281 -16.75 -6.12 -16.87
N TYR A 282 -16.05 -6.19 -18.00
CA TYR A 282 -15.92 -7.41 -18.80
C TYR A 282 -15.16 -8.52 -18.09
N GLY A 283 -14.03 -8.18 -17.41
CA GLY A 283 -13.18 -9.14 -16.74
C GLY A 283 -13.29 -9.13 -15.21
N ALA A 284 -13.73 -8.04 -14.61
CA ALA A 284 -13.80 -7.88 -13.16
C ALA A 284 -14.76 -8.88 -12.51
N CYS A 285 -14.38 -9.44 -11.38
CA CYS A 285 -15.26 -10.22 -10.52
C CYS A 285 -16.48 -9.39 -10.13
N PRO A 286 -17.73 -9.84 -10.40
CA PRO A 286 -18.94 -9.05 -10.17
C PRO A 286 -19.22 -8.79 -8.68
N ASP A 287 -18.67 -9.63 -7.79
CA ASP A 287 -18.91 -9.54 -6.36
C ASP A 287 -18.03 -8.51 -5.64
N CYS A 288 -16.84 -8.27 -6.11
CA CYS A 288 -15.91 -7.29 -5.52
C CYS A 288 -15.52 -6.17 -6.49
N ASP A 289 -16.17 -6.08 -7.67
CA ASP A 289 -15.87 -5.09 -8.70
C ASP A 289 -14.38 -4.98 -9.05
N GLY A 290 -13.67 -6.12 -9.05
CA GLY A 290 -12.25 -6.19 -9.35
C GLY A 290 -11.31 -5.75 -8.21
N LEU A 291 -11.82 -5.52 -7.01
CA LEU A 291 -10.98 -5.16 -5.85
C LEU A 291 -10.23 -6.36 -5.27
N GLY A 292 -10.75 -7.58 -5.42
CA GLY A 292 -10.19 -8.80 -4.83
C GLY A 292 -10.49 -8.95 -3.34
N THR A 293 -10.87 -7.86 -2.66
CA THR A 293 -11.20 -7.83 -1.24
C THR A 293 -12.58 -7.21 -1.02
N ARG A 294 -13.16 -7.51 0.13
CA ARG A 294 -14.38 -6.87 0.62
C ARG A 294 -14.16 -6.32 2.02
N LYS A 295 -14.65 -5.11 2.24
CA LYS A 295 -14.71 -4.51 3.57
C LYS A 295 -15.88 -5.12 4.34
N ILE A 296 -15.60 -5.76 5.44
CA ILE A 296 -16.61 -6.33 6.34
C ILE A 296 -16.43 -5.81 7.75
N ILE A 297 -17.52 -5.71 8.49
CA ILE A 297 -17.45 -5.44 9.92
C ILE A 297 -17.07 -6.72 10.66
N ASP A 298 -15.97 -6.67 11.40
CA ASP A 298 -15.49 -7.82 12.18
C ASP A 298 -16.32 -8.03 13.43
N ALA A 299 -16.93 -9.21 13.53
CA ALA A 299 -17.75 -9.58 14.68
C ALA A 299 -16.99 -9.58 16.00
N ALA A 300 -15.73 -10.05 15.99
CA ALA A 300 -14.93 -10.12 17.20
C ALA A 300 -14.55 -8.73 17.72
N ALA A 301 -14.30 -7.77 16.80
CA ALA A 301 -14.02 -6.40 17.16
C ALA A 301 -15.24 -5.66 17.75
N LEU A 302 -16.46 -6.05 17.33
CA LEU A 302 -17.71 -5.44 17.85
C LEU A 302 -17.98 -5.76 19.32
N ILE A 303 -17.54 -6.92 19.81
CA ILE A 303 -17.81 -7.37 21.18
C ILE A 303 -16.83 -6.71 22.13
N ALA A 304 -17.32 -5.79 22.97
CA ALA A 304 -16.49 -5.04 23.91
C ALA A 304 -15.87 -5.98 24.96
N ASP A 305 -16.72 -6.75 25.66
CA ASP A 305 -16.35 -7.83 26.56
C ASP A 305 -17.37 -8.97 26.42
N PRO A 306 -16.93 -10.21 26.13
CA PRO A 306 -17.84 -11.36 26.02
C PRO A 306 -18.58 -11.71 27.31
N LYS A 307 -18.17 -11.18 28.43
CA LYS A 307 -18.89 -11.35 29.73
C LYS A 307 -20.07 -10.41 29.90
N LEU A 308 -20.12 -9.33 29.13
CA LEU A 308 -21.24 -8.40 29.14
C LEU A 308 -22.42 -8.97 28.34
N SER A 309 -23.63 -8.58 28.78
CA SER A 309 -24.88 -8.86 28.08
C SER A 309 -25.26 -7.74 27.13
N VAL A 310 -26.32 -7.95 26.33
CA VAL A 310 -26.86 -6.92 25.43
C VAL A 310 -27.30 -5.69 26.19
N SER A 311 -27.98 -5.85 27.32
CA SER A 311 -28.45 -4.75 28.21
C SER A 311 -27.30 -4.04 28.92
N GLU A 312 -26.19 -4.71 29.19
CA GLU A 312 -24.96 -4.12 29.77
C GLU A 312 -24.06 -3.45 28.75
N GLY A 313 -24.43 -3.49 27.45
CA GLY A 313 -23.71 -2.80 26.40
C GLY A 313 -22.54 -3.61 25.80
N VAL A 314 -22.73 -4.88 25.54
CA VAL A 314 -21.72 -5.75 24.86
C VAL A 314 -21.16 -5.15 23.58
N PHE A 315 -21.91 -4.31 22.87
CA PHE A 315 -21.46 -3.56 21.69
C PHE A 315 -20.84 -2.20 22.04
N GLY A 316 -20.59 -1.89 23.31
CA GLY A 316 -20.00 -0.63 23.77
C GLY A 316 -20.82 0.60 23.36
N SER A 317 -20.11 1.71 23.06
CA SER A 317 -20.72 3.00 22.67
C SER A 317 -21.02 3.13 21.17
N LEU A 318 -21.07 2.04 20.41
CA LEU A 318 -21.24 2.06 18.96
C LEU A 318 -22.53 2.74 18.47
N PHE A 319 -23.58 2.70 19.29
CA PHE A 319 -24.88 3.31 18.97
C PHE A 319 -25.07 4.68 19.62
N GLY A 320 -24.05 5.21 20.31
CA GLY A 320 -24.12 6.49 21.04
C GLY A 320 -25.10 6.47 22.19
N HIS A 321 -25.68 7.63 22.53
CA HIS A 321 -26.66 7.79 23.61
C HIS A 321 -28.12 7.54 23.19
N SER A 322 -28.34 6.97 21.99
CA SER A 322 -29.70 6.66 21.50
C SER A 322 -30.26 5.42 22.19
N ASN A 323 -31.46 5.51 22.75
CA ASN A 323 -32.19 4.36 23.32
C ASN A 323 -32.86 3.48 22.25
N TYR A 324 -32.81 3.85 20.99
CA TYR A 324 -33.48 3.16 19.86
C TYR A 324 -32.88 1.77 19.60
N TYR A 325 -31.57 1.69 19.38
CA TYR A 325 -30.92 0.41 19.08
C TYR A 325 -30.91 -0.58 20.24
N PRO A 326 -30.66 -0.20 21.49
CA PRO A 326 -30.78 -1.11 22.65
C PRO A 326 -32.13 -1.78 22.73
N GLN A 327 -33.24 -1.05 22.47
CA GLN A 327 -34.59 -1.63 22.46
C GLN A 327 -34.78 -2.67 21.35
N ILE A 328 -34.26 -2.44 20.17
CA ILE A 328 -34.31 -3.41 19.06
C ILE A 328 -33.48 -4.64 19.37
N LEU A 329 -32.27 -4.48 19.93
CA LEU A 329 -31.39 -5.60 20.32
C LEU A 329 -32.03 -6.48 21.41
N SER A 330 -32.69 -5.85 22.41
CA SER A 330 -33.48 -6.53 23.45
C SER A 330 -34.67 -7.29 22.83
N ALA A 331 -35.37 -6.67 21.86
CA ALA A 331 -36.46 -7.33 21.14
C ALA A 331 -36.00 -8.54 20.30
N VAL A 332 -34.79 -8.50 19.74
CA VAL A 332 -34.19 -9.66 19.06
C VAL A 332 -33.95 -10.80 20.06
N CYS A 333 -33.39 -10.53 21.24
CA CYS A 333 -33.22 -11.55 22.27
C CYS A 333 -34.57 -12.16 22.66
N LYS A 334 -35.60 -11.33 22.89
CA LYS A 334 -36.95 -11.76 23.23
C LYS A 334 -37.61 -12.61 22.12
N HIS A 335 -37.34 -12.34 20.84
CA HIS A 335 -37.85 -13.12 19.73
C HIS A 335 -37.34 -14.58 19.74
N PHE A 336 -36.20 -14.83 20.38
CA PHE A 336 -35.60 -16.16 20.56
C PHE A 336 -35.83 -16.72 22.00
N ASP A 337 -36.71 -16.14 22.78
CA ASP A 337 -37.00 -16.49 24.18
C ASP A 337 -35.76 -16.50 25.09
N VAL A 338 -34.82 -15.58 24.84
CA VAL A 338 -33.59 -15.43 25.62
C VAL A 338 -33.58 -14.05 26.29
N SER A 339 -33.13 -13.98 27.58
CA SER A 339 -32.99 -12.71 28.27
C SER A 339 -31.85 -11.88 27.67
N ASP A 340 -32.08 -10.57 27.50
CA ASP A 340 -31.06 -9.60 27.09
C ASP A 340 -30.00 -9.31 28.16
N THR A 341 -30.21 -9.84 29.40
CA THR A 341 -29.21 -9.85 30.49
C THR A 341 -28.28 -11.05 30.45
N THR A 342 -28.47 -11.96 29.49
CA THR A 342 -27.58 -13.14 29.32
C THR A 342 -26.24 -12.69 28.77
N PRO A 343 -25.10 -13.04 29.42
CA PRO A 343 -23.76 -12.74 28.89
C PRO A 343 -23.56 -13.25 27.46
N TRP A 344 -22.87 -12.48 26.62
CA TRP A 344 -22.64 -12.80 25.20
C TRP A 344 -22.08 -14.21 24.99
N ASN A 345 -21.11 -14.60 25.80
CA ASN A 345 -20.47 -15.92 25.71
C ASN A 345 -21.38 -17.11 26.08
N LYS A 346 -22.53 -16.81 26.73
CA LYS A 346 -23.57 -17.81 27.09
C LYS A 346 -24.77 -17.76 26.14
N LEU A 347 -24.86 -16.77 25.28
CA LEU A 347 -25.91 -16.71 24.26
C LEU A 347 -25.80 -17.87 23.25
N PRO A 348 -26.93 -18.50 22.87
CA PRO A 348 -26.96 -19.48 21.81
C PRO A 348 -26.38 -18.89 20.50
N LYS A 349 -25.61 -19.68 19.73
CA LYS A 349 -24.98 -19.22 18.48
C LYS A 349 -25.98 -18.59 17.50
N LYS A 350 -27.19 -19.18 17.40
CA LYS A 350 -28.28 -18.66 16.56
C LYS A 350 -28.68 -17.21 16.92
N VAL A 351 -28.69 -16.90 18.22
CA VAL A 351 -29.01 -15.53 18.70
C VAL A 351 -27.87 -14.56 18.41
N GLN A 352 -26.64 -15.00 18.64
CA GLN A 352 -25.46 -14.20 18.29
C GLN A 352 -25.44 -13.88 16.79
N ASP A 353 -25.69 -14.87 15.93
CA ASP A 353 -25.70 -14.71 14.47
C ASP A 353 -26.86 -13.79 14.03
N ALA A 354 -28.02 -13.87 14.68
CA ALA A 354 -29.15 -12.98 14.41
C ALA A 354 -28.85 -11.53 14.84
N LEU A 355 -28.22 -11.31 16.00
CA LEU A 355 -27.83 -9.99 16.46
C LEU A 355 -26.78 -9.35 15.52
N LEU A 356 -25.80 -10.13 15.03
CA LEU A 356 -24.76 -9.65 14.14
C LEU A 356 -25.23 -9.50 12.68
N GLY A 357 -25.95 -10.48 12.16
CA GLY A 357 -26.28 -10.61 10.73
C GLY A 357 -27.71 -10.18 10.36
N GLY A 358 -28.60 -10.03 11.36
CA GLY A 358 -29.99 -9.65 11.14
C GLY A 358 -30.94 -10.84 11.01
N LEU A 359 -32.24 -10.52 10.80
CA LEU A 359 -33.35 -11.48 10.70
C LEU A 359 -34.01 -11.51 9.31
N GLY A 360 -33.35 -10.93 8.30
CA GLY A 360 -33.86 -10.82 6.94
C GLY A 360 -35.19 -10.03 6.90
N SER A 361 -36.22 -10.59 6.31
CA SER A 361 -37.54 -9.96 6.20
C SER A 361 -38.44 -10.17 7.41
N THR A 362 -37.98 -10.90 8.45
CA THR A 362 -38.77 -11.18 9.65
C THR A 362 -38.99 -9.92 10.46
N LYS A 363 -40.28 -9.58 10.70
CA LYS A 363 -40.67 -8.45 11.55
C LYS A 363 -40.68 -8.88 13.03
N ILE A 364 -39.97 -8.12 13.86
CA ILE A 364 -39.95 -8.29 15.31
C ILE A 364 -40.79 -7.19 15.99
N ARG A 365 -41.42 -7.53 17.10
CA ARG A 365 -42.17 -6.59 17.95
C ARG A 365 -41.20 -5.94 18.93
N VAL A 366 -41.12 -4.61 18.91
CA VAL A 366 -40.32 -3.82 19.82
C VAL A 366 -41.24 -3.11 20.80
N ASP A 367 -41.16 -3.44 22.08
CA ASP A 367 -41.93 -2.81 23.15
C ASP A 367 -41.15 -1.63 23.74
N TYR A 368 -41.78 -0.47 23.92
CA TYR A 368 -41.13 0.70 24.52
C TYR A 368 -42.12 1.51 25.39
N LYS A 369 -41.55 2.30 26.30
CA LYS A 369 -42.32 3.26 27.08
C LYS A 369 -42.21 4.65 26.49
N THR A 370 -43.36 5.29 26.23
CA THR A 370 -43.41 6.70 25.84
C THR A 370 -42.95 7.61 26.97
N ARG A 371 -42.66 8.89 26.67
CA ARG A 371 -42.30 9.89 27.70
C ARG A 371 -43.40 10.04 28.77
N ASP A 372 -44.66 9.77 28.43
CA ASP A 372 -45.81 9.84 29.32
C ASP A 372 -46.06 8.53 30.11
N GLY A 373 -45.09 7.57 30.06
CA GLY A 373 -45.14 6.33 30.81
C GLY A 373 -46.03 5.23 30.24
N ARG A 374 -46.67 5.43 29.04
CA ARG A 374 -47.52 4.44 28.40
C ARG A 374 -46.67 3.38 27.66
N ASN A 375 -47.03 2.10 27.87
CA ASN A 375 -46.44 1.01 27.13
C ASN A 375 -47.02 0.98 25.69
N THR A 376 -46.17 1.00 24.68
CA THR A 376 -46.57 0.87 23.28
C THR A 376 -45.59 -0.03 22.58
N HIS A 377 -45.89 -0.42 21.33
CA HIS A 377 -45.04 -1.27 20.53
C HIS A 377 -45.10 -0.88 19.05
N TRP A 378 -44.05 -1.23 18.34
CA TRP A 378 -44.04 -1.18 16.87
C TRP A 378 -43.43 -2.44 16.30
N PHE A 379 -43.61 -2.68 15.01
CA PHE A 379 -43.00 -3.79 14.29
C PHE A 379 -41.92 -3.25 13.33
N THR A 380 -40.74 -3.87 13.37
CA THR A 380 -39.62 -3.50 12.49
C THR A 380 -38.85 -4.73 12.03
N THR A 381 -38.13 -4.59 10.94
CA THR A 381 -37.12 -5.57 10.49
C THR A 381 -35.79 -5.18 11.08
N PHE A 382 -34.97 -6.15 11.39
CA PHE A 382 -33.62 -5.92 11.91
C PHE A 382 -32.56 -6.43 10.94
N SER A 383 -31.76 -5.52 10.38
CA SER A 383 -30.75 -5.82 9.40
C SER A 383 -29.40 -6.32 9.97
N GLY A 384 -29.28 -6.36 11.31
CA GLY A 384 -28.07 -6.79 12.00
C GLY A 384 -27.08 -5.66 12.29
N VAL A 385 -26.34 -5.78 13.40
CA VAL A 385 -25.38 -4.77 13.86
C VAL A 385 -24.31 -4.49 12.78
N ARG A 386 -23.83 -5.53 12.09
CA ARG A 386 -22.84 -5.38 11.03
C ARG A 386 -23.31 -4.47 9.89
N LYS A 387 -24.52 -4.72 9.39
CA LYS A 387 -25.06 -3.92 8.28
C LYS A 387 -25.32 -2.49 8.71
N ILE A 388 -25.95 -2.28 9.88
CA ILE A 388 -26.23 -0.94 10.41
C ILE A 388 -24.95 -0.09 10.53
N LEU A 389 -23.87 -0.67 11.03
CA LEU A 389 -22.59 0.04 11.18
C LEU A 389 -21.90 0.27 9.82
N PHE A 390 -22.04 -0.66 8.89
CA PHE A 390 -21.48 -0.51 7.54
C PHE A 390 -22.20 0.59 6.76
N ASP A 391 -23.53 0.62 6.80
CA ASP A 391 -24.35 1.67 6.18
C ASP A 391 -23.99 3.04 6.78
N LYS A 392 -23.86 3.11 8.13
CA LYS A 392 -23.44 4.33 8.83
C LYS A 392 -22.02 4.77 8.45
N TYR A 393 -21.10 3.85 8.17
CA TYR A 393 -19.75 4.16 7.68
C TYR A 393 -19.80 4.76 6.26
N GLN A 394 -20.67 4.26 5.41
CA GLN A 394 -20.83 4.78 4.05
C GLN A 394 -21.50 6.16 4.00
N GLU A 395 -22.51 6.38 4.85
CA GLU A 395 -23.31 7.60 4.85
C GLU A 395 -22.69 8.77 5.62
N THR A 396 -21.76 8.48 6.56
CA THR A 396 -21.22 9.55 7.42
C THR A 396 -20.27 10.47 6.67
N THR A 397 -20.51 11.78 6.82
CA THR A 397 -19.61 12.86 6.36
C THR A 397 -18.58 13.29 7.43
N SER A 398 -18.73 12.79 8.66
CA SER A 398 -17.84 13.11 9.78
C SER A 398 -16.59 12.25 9.76
N GLU A 399 -15.42 12.84 9.50
CA GLU A 399 -14.13 12.16 9.53
C GLU A 399 -13.83 11.47 10.87
N ASN A 400 -14.22 12.08 11.99
CA ASN A 400 -14.04 11.49 13.31
C ASN A 400 -14.88 10.21 13.48
N MET A 401 -16.13 10.21 13.01
CA MET A 401 -17.00 9.05 13.04
C MET A 401 -16.47 7.96 12.10
N LYS A 402 -16.01 8.33 10.92
CA LYS A 402 -15.43 7.42 9.94
C LYS A 402 -14.20 6.71 10.49
N THR A 403 -13.27 7.47 11.08
CA THR A 403 -12.08 6.92 11.76
C THR A 403 -12.44 6.02 12.96
N HIS A 404 -13.52 6.37 13.68
CA HIS A 404 -14.01 5.52 14.78
C HIS A 404 -14.55 4.18 14.28
N LEU A 405 -15.31 4.18 13.19
CA LEU A 405 -15.89 2.97 12.60
C LEU A 405 -14.85 2.12 11.86
N GLU A 406 -13.82 2.73 11.28
CA GLU A 406 -12.70 2.02 10.60
C GLU A 406 -12.02 1.00 11.51
N LYS A 407 -12.03 1.21 12.82
CA LYS A 407 -11.46 0.25 13.81
C LYS A 407 -12.16 -1.11 13.83
N TYR A 408 -13.39 -1.17 13.33
CA TYR A 408 -14.22 -2.38 13.29
C TYR A 408 -14.30 -2.99 11.89
N ILE A 409 -13.71 -2.34 10.89
CA ILE A 409 -13.71 -2.79 9.50
C ILE A 409 -12.45 -3.60 9.23
N ARG A 410 -12.62 -4.77 8.64
CA ARG A 410 -11.53 -5.58 8.09
C ARG A 410 -11.73 -5.77 6.60
N GLU A 411 -10.61 -5.78 5.88
CA GLU A 411 -10.57 -6.23 4.49
C GLU A 411 -10.32 -7.73 4.48
N MET A 412 -11.21 -8.46 3.83
CA MET A 412 -11.06 -9.91 3.64
C MET A 412 -11.07 -10.26 2.15
N PRO A 413 -10.36 -11.32 1.74
CA PRO A 413 -10.43 -11.78 0.37
C PRO A 413 -11.89 -12.01 -0.07
N CYS A 414 -12.21 -11.66 -1.30
CA CYS A 414 -13.55 -11.89 -1.87
C CYS A 414 -13.82 -13.40 -1.89
N THR A 415 -14.98 -13.81 -1.41
CA THR A 415 -15.38 -15.22 -1.32
C THR A 415 -15.58 -15.89 -2.67
N THR A 416 -15.82 -15.11 -3.73
CA THR A 416 -16.07 -15.62 -5.08
C THR A 416 -14.80 -15.78 -5.89
N CYS A 417 -13.94 -14.75 -5.92
CA CYS A 417 -12.69 -14.80 -6.68
C CYS A 417 -11.45 -15.12 -5.83
N HIS A 418 -11.62 -15.31 -4.52
CA HIS A 418 -10.53 -15.63 -3.57
C HIS A 418 -9.29 -14.71 -3.70
N GLY A 419 -9.54 -13.43 -4.01
CA GLY A 419 -8.47 -12.44 -4.22
C GLY A 419 -8.07 -12.22 -5.67
N ALA A 420 -8.43 -13.11 -6.61
CA ALA A 420 -7.98 -13.08 -7.99
C ALA A 420 -8.54 -11.91 -8.85
N ARG A 421 -9.51 -11.15 -8.34
CA ARG A 421 -10.08 -9.93 -8.95
C ARG A 421 -10.87 -10.14 -10.25
N LEU A 422 -10.73 -11.28 -10.92
CA LEU A 422 -11.29 -11.61 -12.22
C LEU A 422 -12.43 -12.63 -12.11
N LYS A 423 -13.22 -12.75 -13.17
CA LYS A 423 -14.26 -13.79 -13.35
C LYS A 423 -13.61 -15.17 -13.47
N SER A 424 -14.35 -16.22 -13.10
CA SER A 424 -13.90 -17.63 -13.17
C SER A 424 -13.56 -18.08 -14.59
N GLU A 425 -14.34 -17.60 -15.58
CA GLU A 425 -14.13 -17.92 -16.98
C GLU A 425 -12.78 -17.37 -17.48
N ILE A 426 -12.43 -16.15 -17.07
CA ILE A 426 -11.16 -15.51 -17.44
C ILE A 426 -9.98 -16.19 -16.72
N LEU A 427 -10.17 -16.61 -15.46
CA LEU A 427 -9.18 -17.34 -14.70
C LEU A 427 -8.94 -18.76 -15.23
N SER A 428 -9.86 -19.29 -16.07
CA SER A 428 -9.68 -20.60 -16.73
C SER A 428 -8.79 -20.55 -17.96
N VAL A 429 -8.32 -19.35 -18.39
CA VAL A 429 -7.40 -19.18 -19.52
C VAL A 429 -5.96 -19.28 -19.03
N THR A 430 -5.16 -20.13 -19.65
CA THR A 430 -3.78 -20.39 -19.23
C THR A 430 -2.74 -20.10 -20.32
N VAL A 431 -1.55 -19.68 -19.88
CA VAL A 431 -0.31 -19.60 -20.68
C VAL A 431 0.77 -20.35 -19.90
N GLY A 432 1.42 -21.33 -20.53
CA GLY A 432 2.42 -22.13 -19.83
C GLY A 432 1.83 -22.88 -18.59
N LYS A 433 0.57 -23.30 -18.67
CA LYS A 433 -0.19 -23.98 -17.59
C LYS A 433 -0.53 -23.11 -16.38
N LYS A 434 -0.30 -21.80 -16.43
CA LYS A 434 -0.66 -20.85 -15.37
C LYS A 434 -1.68 -19.84 -15.89
N ASN A 435 -2.68 -19.51 -15.07
CA ASN A 435 -3.58 -18.39 -15.37
C ASN A 435 -2.90 -17.05 -15.04
N ILE A 436 -3.51 -15.94 -15.47
CA ILE A 436 -2.93 -14.60 -15.29
C ILE A 436 -2.73 -14.24 -13.81
N TRP A 437 -3.64 -14.68 -12.93
CA TRP A 437 -3.52 -14.42 -11.49
C TRP A 437 -2.40 -15.22 -10.85
N GLU A 438 -2.29 -16.51 -11.17
CA GLU A 438 -1.20 -17.36 -10.68
C GLU A 438 0.18 -16.85 -11.08
N VAL A 439 0.31 -16.25 -12.28
CA VAL A 439 1.54 -15.56 -12.68
C VAL A 439 1.76 -14.29 -11.86
N CYS A 440 0.71 -13.52 -11.57
CA CYS A 440 0.82 -12.33 -10.73
C CYS A 440 1.15 -12.63 -9.26
N GLU A 441 0.82 -13.81 -8.76
CA GLU A 441 1.16 -14.27 -7.40
C GLU A 441 2.61 -14.74 -7.26
N LEU A 442 3.29 -15.06 -8.38
CA LEU A 442 4.71 -15.35 -8.35
C LEU A 442 5.50 -14.10 -7.93
N SER A 443 6.60 -14.30 -7.23
CA SER A 443 7.58 -13.22 -7.00
C SER A 443 8.15 -12.73 -8.35
N CYS A 444 8.65 -11.50 -8.40
CA CYS A 444 9.28 -10.95 -9.61
C CYS A 444 10.40 -11.86 -10.13
N LYS A 445 11.17 -12.48 -9.23
CA LYS A 445 12.22 -13.45 -9.59
C LYS A 445 11.65 -14.70 -10.24
N GLU A 446 10.64 -15.32 -9.63
CA GLU A 446 10.00 -16.53 -10.17
C GLU A 446 9.26 -16.25 -11.47
N SER A 447 8.58 -15.07 -11.57
CA SER A 447 7.94 -14.63 -12.80
C SER A 447 8.97 -14.47 -13.93
N LEU A 448 10.13 -13.88 -13.63
CA LEU A 448 11.23 -13.73 -14.58
C LEU A 448 11.72 -15.09 -15.11
N GLU A 449 11.92 -16.06 -14.22
CA GLU A 449 12.33 -17.42 -14.57
C GLU A 449 11.25 -18.13 -15.41
N PHE A 450 9.97 -17.99 -15.00
CA PHE A 450 8.85 -18.54 -15.76
C PHE A 450 8.81 -18.05 -17.21
N PHE A 451 8.97 -16.75 -17.45
CA PHE A 451 8.94 -16.19 -18.80
C PHE A 451 10.21 -16.54 -19.61
N LYS A 452 11.38 -16.67 -18.97
CA LYS A 452 12.61 -17.13 -19.64
C LYS A 452 12.52 -18.59 -20.09
N GLN A 453 11.77 -19.43 -19.35
CA GLN A 453 11.60 -20.86 -19.64
C GLN A 453 10.35 -21.14 -20.49
N LEU A 454 9.53 -20.13 -20.78
CA LEU A 454 8.28 -20.30 -21.52
C LEU A 454 8.53 -20.84 -22.93
N THR A 455 8.07 -22.05 -23.18
CA THR A 455 8.19 -22.71 -24.50
C THR A 455 7.13 -22.12 -25.44
N ILE A 456 7.57 -21.47 -26.50
CA ILE A 456 6.74 -20.82 -27.52
C ILE A 456 7.01 -21.46 -28.86
N THR A 457 5.94 -21.88 -29.57
CA THR A 457 6.06 -22.43 -30.94
C THR A 457 6.50 -21.31 -31.93
N ASP A 458 7.08 -21.70 -33.06
CA ASP A 458 7.59 -20.71 -34.02
C ASP A 458 6.49 -19.77 -34.56
N ARG A 459 5.28 -20.26 -34.72
CA ARG A 459 4.10 -19.44 -35.07
C ARG A 459 3.77 -18.42 -33.97
N GLN A 460 3.87 -18.82 -32.72
CA GLN A 460 3.58 -17.96 -31.57
C GLN A 460 4.73 -16.95 -31.31
N LYS A 461 5.97 -17.26 -31.69
CA LYS A 461 7.13 -16.36 -31.54
C LYS A 461 6.93 -15.01 -32.25
N VAL A 462 6.26 -15.02 -33.39
CA VAL A 462 6.00 -13.78 -34.15
C VAL A 462 5.11 -12.83 -33.38
N ILE A 463 4.11 -13.34 -32.66
CA ILE A 463 3.13 -12.53 -31.91
C ILE A 463 3.59 -12.27 -30.48
N ALA A 464 4.00 -13.32 -29.79
CA ALA A 464 4.31 -13.29 -28.38
C ALA A 464 5.75 -12.91 -28.05
N GLY A 465 6.68 -13.13 -28.98
CA GLY A 465 8.11 -12.83 -28.75
C GLY A 465 8.38 -11.40 -28.30
N PRO A 466 7.88 -10.37 -29.00
CA PRO A 466 8.02 -8.99 -28.57
C PRO A 466 7.40 -8.73 -27.20
N ILE A 467 6.22 -9.30 -26.90
CA ILE A 467 5.51 -9.11 -25.62
C ILE A 467 6.30 -9.73 -24.47
N VAL A 468 6.76 -10.97 -24.63
CA VAL A 468 7.55 -11.67 -23.62
C VAL A 468 8.88 -10.96 -23.38
N LYS A 469 9.54 -10.44 -24.44
CA LYS A 469 10.76 -9.65 -24.31
C LYS A 469 10.54 -8.42 -23.41
N GLU A 470 9.45 -7.71 -23.60
CA GLU A 470 9.10 -6.53 -22.76
C GLU A 470 8.81 -6.93 -21.31
N ILE A 471 8.05 -8.01 -21.08
CA ILE A 471 7.78 -8.52 -19.73
C ILE A 471 9.10 -8.90 -19.04
N VAL A 472 9.98 -9.65 -19.71
CA VAL A 472 11.28 -10.07 -19.16
C VAL A 472 12.16 -8.86 -18.84
N ALA A 473 12.20 -7.85 -19.72
CA ALA A 473 13.00 -6.64 -19.49
C ALA A 473 12.51 -5.89 -18.24
N ARG A 474 11.19 -5.67 -18.09
CA ARG A 474 10.62 -4.98 -16.93
C ARG A 474 10.81 -5.76 -15.64
N LEU A 475 10.61 -7.08 -15.66
CA LEU A 475 10.86 -7.95 -14.50
C LEU A 475 12.34 -7.94 -14.10
N GLN A 476 13.26 -7.95 -15.08
CA GLN A 476 14.70 -7.86 -14.82
C GLN A 476 15.05 -6.54 -14.13
N PHE A 477 14.44 -5.41 -14.51
CA PHE A 477 14.66 -4.14 -13.82
C PHE A 477 14.16 -4.16 -12.37
N LEU A 478 13.00 -4.76 -12.10
CA LEU A 478 12.52 -4.92 -10.73
C LEU A 478 13.48 -5.76 -9.87
N VAL A 479 14.02 -6.83 -10.43
CA VAL A 479 15.03 -7.66 -9.76
C VAL A 479 16.32 -6.89 -9.50
N ASN A 480 16.76 -6.09 -10.48
CA ASN A 480 18.01 -5.30 -10.37
C ASN A 480 17.92 -4.21 -9.27
N VAL A 481 16.74 -3.62 -9.05
CA VAL A 481 16.54 -2.63 -7.97
C VAL A 481 16.23 -3.27 -6.60
N GLY A 482 16.39 -4.60 -6.47
CA GLY A 482 16.21 -5.32 -5.20
C GLY A 482 14.75 -5.55 -4.80
N LEU A 483 13.84 -5.63 -5.77
CA LEU A 483 12.42 -5.93 -5.58
C LEU A 483 12.04 -7.35 -6.06
N ASP A 484 13.00 -8.26 -6.04
CA ASP A 484 12.89 -9.64 -6.50
C ASP A 484 11.84 -10.47 -5.74
N TYR A 485 11.57 -10.11 -4.49
CA TYR A 485 10.62 -10.76 -3.59
C TYR A 485 9.15 -10.28 -3.77
N LEU A 486 8.90 -9.15 -4.43
CA LEU A 486 7.55 -8.63 -4.62
C LEU A 486 6.75 -9.47 -5.61
N THR A 487 5.43 -9.61 -5.35
CA THR A 487 4.49 -10.19 -6.31
C THR A 487 3.84 -9.08 -7.15
N LEU A 488 3.48 -9.37 -8.40
CA LEU A 488 2.80 -8.41 -9.28
C LEU A 488 1.36 -8.10 -8.80
N SER A 489 0.74 -9.00 -8.05
CA SER A 489 -0.59 -8.86 -7.46
C SER A 489 -0.64 -7.91 -6.27
N ARG A 490 0.50 -7.65 -5.61
CA ARG A 490 0.59 -6.83 -4.40
C ARG A 490 0.01 -5.44 -4.64
N ALA A 491 -0.90 -5.02 -3.75
CA ALA A 491 -1.54 -3.71 -3.84
C ALA A 491 -0.53 -2.57 -3.65
N ALA A 492 -0.55 -1.57 -4.52
CA ALA A 492 0.36 -0.42 -4.46
C ALA A 492 0.27 0.36 -3.13
N ALA A 493 -0.92 0.38 -2.52
CA ALA A 493 -1.15 1.02 -1.23
C ALA A 493 -0.46 0.31 -0.04
N SER A 494 -0.04 -0.94 -0.20
CA SER A 494 0.67 -1.73 0.83
C SER A 494 2.18 -1.63 0.75
N LEU A 495 2.70 -0.92 -0.25
CA LEU A 495 4.14 -0.74 -0.46
C LEU A 495 4.70 0.28 0.53
N SER A 496 5.90 0.03 1.02
CA SER A 496 6.69 1.05 1.71
C SER A 496 7.08 2.19 0.74
N GLY A 497 7.43 3.36 1.29
CA GLY A 497 7.87 4.50 0.47
C GLY A 497 9.05 4.14 -0.46
N GLY A 498 10.04 3.43 0.06
CA GLY A 498 11.20 2.98 -0.72
C GLY A 498 10.86 1.92 -1.78
N GLU A 499 9.96 0.96 -1.49
CA GLU A 499 9.48 0.00 -2.50
C GLU A 499 8.78 0.71 -3.67
N ALA A 500 7.88 1.65 -3.37
CA ALA A 500 7.15 2.40 -4.39
C ALA A 500 8.08 3.27 -5.24
N GLN A 501 9.08 3.89 -4.64
CA GLN A 501 10.09 4.69 -5.34
C GLN A 501 10.94 3.83 -6.29
N ARG A 502 11.41 2.66 -5.84
CA ARG A 502 12.18 1.73 -6.68
C ARG A 502 11.37 1.15 -7.83
N ILE A 503 10.06 0.91 -7.63
CA ILE A 503 9.16 0.51 -8.73
C ILE A 503 9.13 1.60 -9.81
N ARG A 504 9.01 2.87 -9.41
CA ARG A 504 9.04 3.99 -10.38
C ARG A 504 10.39 4.08 -11.08
N LEU A 505 11.49 3.95 -10.33
CA LEU A 505 12.83 3.92 -10.91
C LEU A 505 12.95 2.80 -11.97
N ALA A 506 12.52 1.58 -11.64
CA ALA A 506 12.52 0.46 -12.57
C ALA A 506 11.68 0.73 -13.83
N THR A 507 10.52 1.38 -13.67
CA THR A 507 9.63 1.75 -14.78
C THR A 507 10.31 2.78 -15.70
N GLN A 508 10.96 3.81 -15.14
CA GLN A 508 11.65 4.86 -15.90
C GLN A 508 12.87 4.33 -16.63
N ILE A 509 13.64 3.44 -16.00
CA ILE A 509 14.78 2.77 -16.67
C ILE A 509 14.28 1.90 -17.84
N GLY A 510 13.12 1.25 -17.66
CA GLY A 510 12.47 0.45 -18.70
C GLY A 510 12.02 1.28 -19.91
N ALA A 511 11.71 2.56 -19.72
CA ALA A 511 11.35 3.47 -20.81
C ALA A 511 12.53 3.80 -21.75
N GLY A 512 13.76 3.53 -21.32
CA GLY A 512 14.96 3.66 -22.17
C GLY A 512 15.29 5.08 -22.63
N LEU A 513 14.84 6.10 -21.91
CA LEU A 513 15.06 7.51 -22.25
C LEU A 513 16.55 7.87 -22.15
N MET A 514 17.01 8.73 -23.05
CA MET A 514 18.37 9.25 -23.10
C MET A 514 18.37 10.78 -23.08
N GLY A 515 19.41 11.39 -22.51
CA GLY A 515 19.55 12.83 -22.42
C GLY A 515 18.60 13.49 -21.41
N VAL A 516 18.11 12.73 -20.44
CA VAL A 516 17.17 13.17 -19.39
C VAL A 516 17.93 13.45 -18.10
N LEU A 517 17.42 14.42 -17.32
CA LEU A 517 17.85 14.67 -15.95
C LEU A 517 16.94 13.90 -14.98
N TYR A 518 17.46 12.85 -14.37
CA TYR A 518 16.76 12.10 -13.32
C TYR A 518 17.10 12.68 -11.94
N ILE A 519 16.09 13.00 -11.15
CA ILE A 519 16.23 13.52 -9.79
C ILE A 519 15.60 12.51 -8.84
N LEU A 520 16.40 11.94 -7.94
CA LEU A 520 15.98 10.95 -6.98
C LEU A 520 16.18 11.48 -5.55
N ASP A 521 15.15 11.32 -4.72
CA ASP A 521 15.18 11.72 -3.31
C ASP A 521 15.33 10.48 -2.43
N GLU A 522 16.52 10.28 -1.85
CA GLU A 522 16.88 9.21 -0.93
C GLU A 522 16.48 7.78 -1.41
N PRO A 523 16.92 7.32 -2.58
CA PRO A 523 16.48 6.04 -3.13
C PRO A 523 16.99 4.82 -2.35
N SER A 524 17.99 4.95 -1.47
CA SER A 524 18.53 3.88 -0.61
C SER A 524 17.65 3.57 0.61
N ILE A 525 16.60 4.35 0.87
CA ILE A 525 15.74 4.18 2.06
C ILE A 525 15.18 2.77 2.19
N GLY A 526 15.29 2.21 3.42
CA GLY A 526 14.79 0.88 3.76
C GLY A 526 15.52 -0.26 3.05
N LEU A 527 16.71 0.02 2.46
CA LEU A 527 17.55 -1.00 1.86
C LEU A 527 18.55 -1.56 2.86
N HIS A 528 18.70 -2.86 2.80
CA HIS A 528 19.87 -3.52 3.35
C HIS A 528 21.10 -3.21 2.47
N GLN A 529 22.30 -3.17 3.06
CA GLN A 529 23.54 -2.81 2.37
C GLN A 529 23.80 -3.65 1.11
N ARG A 530 23.44 -4.93 1.14
CA ARG A 530 23.50 -5.82 -0.03
C ARG A 530 22.65 -5.31 -1.22
N ASP A 531 21.47 -4.81 -0.91
CA ASP A 531 20.52 -4.37 -1.94
C ASP A 531 20.87 -2.95 -2.42
N ASN A 532 21.50 -2.13 -1.56
CA ASN A 532 22.01 -0.81 -1.91
C ASN A 532 23.08 -0.87 -3.02
N ASN A 533 24.00 -1.84 -2.96
CA ASN A 533 25.00 -2.03 -4.01
C ASN A 533 24.36 -2.28 -5.39
N ARG A 534 23.25 -3.04 -5.45
CA ARG A 534 22.50 -3.25 -6.70
C ARG A 534 21.85 -1.97 -7.21
N LEU A 535 21.34 -1.15 -6.30
CA LEU A 535 20.79 0.16 -6.65
C LEU A 535 21.87 1.08 -7.23
N ILE A 536 23.05 1.17 -6.61
CA ILE A 536 24.18 1.97 -7.10
C ILE A 536 24.57 1.55 -8.52
N GLU A 537 24.70 0.25 -8.79
CA GLU A 537 24.98 -0.24 -10.13
C GLU A 537 23.88 0.11 -11.14
N THR A 538 22.64 0.12 -10.71
CA THR A 538 21.48 0.52 -11.54
C THR A 538 21.54 2.02 -11.88
N LEU A 539 21.91 2.88 -10.91
CA LEU A 539 22.10 4.32 -11.13
C LEU A 539 23.25 4.61 -12.10
N LYS A 540 24.36 3.87 -11.98
CA LYS A 540 25.49 3.94 -12.94
C LYS A 540 25.06 3.54 -14.35
N GLN A 541 24.28 2.46 -14.50
CA GLN A 541 23.75 2.06 -15.81
C GLN A 541 22.84 3.13 -16.41
N LEU A 542 22.05 3.83 -15.60
CA LEU A 542 21.20 4.93 -16.05
C LEU A 542 22.05 6.11 -16.54
N ARG A 543 23.12 6.48 -15.82
CA ARG A 543 24.12 7.47 -16.23
C ARG A 543 24.80 7.06 -17.53
N ASP A 544 25.29 5.82 -17.64
CA ASP A 544 26.07 5.32 -18.77
C ASP A 544 25.26 5.29 -20.08
N ARG A 545 23.94 5.41 -20.01
CA ARG A 545 23.06 5.63 -21.16
C ARG A 545 23.02 7.09 -21.64
N GLY A 546 23.83 7.98 -21.09
CA GLY A 546 23.87 9.41 -21.43
C GLY A 546 22.81 10.22 -20.73
N ASN A 547 22.50 9.90 -19.47
CA ASN A 547 21.60 10.67 -18.62
C ASN A 547 22.39 11.34 -17.49
N THR A 548 21.88 12.48 -17.02
CA THR A 548 22.35 13.09 -15.77
C THR A 548 21.52 12.53 -14.63
N VAL A 549 22.16 11.98 -13.61
CA VAL A 549 21.49 11.38 -12.45
C VAL A 549 21.84 12.18 -11.21
N LEU A 550 20.87 12.93 -10.68
CA LEU A 550 21.01 13.76 -9.49
C LEU A 550 20.32 13.05 -8.33
N VAL A 551 21.06 12.73 -7.28
CA VAL A 551 20.55 11.95 -6.14
C VAL A 551 20.76 12.74 -4.84
N VAL A 552 19.70 12.95 -4.08
CA VAL A 552 19.82 13.41 -2.69
C VAL A 552 20.06 12.19 -1.83
N GLU A 553 21.23 12.11 -1.14
CA GLU A 553 21.60 10.91 -0.41
C GLU A 553 22.49 11.18 0.82
N HIS A 554 22.42 10.21 1.75
CA HIS A 554 23.17 10.20 3.00
C HIS A 554 24.01 8.93 3.21
N ASP A 555 23.86 7.95 2.32
CA ASP A 555 24.56 6.67 2.39
C ASP A 555 26.02 6.80 1.97
N GLU A 556 26.94 6.23 2.77
CA GLU A 556 28.40 6.31 2.52
C GLU A 556 28.79 5.70 1.18
N ASP A 557 28.24 4.53 0.83
CA ASP A 557 28.60 3.81 -0.39
C ASP A 557 28.11 4.57 -1.64
N THR A 558 26.94 5.15 -1.59
CA THR A 558 26.39 5.98 -2.67
C THR A 558 27.21 7.25 -2.87
N ILE A 559 27.59 7.95 -1.79
CA ILE A 559 28.43 9.15 -1.86
C ILE A 559 29.80 8.82 -2.46
N ARG A 560 30.42 7.70 -2.05
CA ARG A 560 31.72 7.26 -2.59
C ARG A 560 31.66 6.79 -4.04
N ALA A 561 30.51 6.31 -4.51
CA ALA A 561 30.28 5.83 -5.87
C ALA A 561 29.94 6.94 -6.86
N ALA A 562 29.67 8.17 -6.37
CA ALA A 562 29.33 9.32 -7.18
C ALA A 562 30.50 9.83 -8.01
N ASP A 563 30.22 10.39 -9.20
CA ASP A 563 31.21 11.09 -10.01
C ASP A 563 31.44 12.52 -9.48
N TYR A 564 30.38 13.12 -8.89
CA TYR A 564 30.41 14.48 -8.34
C TYR A 564 29.51 14.56 -7.10
N VAL A 565 29.95 15.28 -6.09
CA VAL A 565 29.22 15.44 -4.82
C VAL A 565 29.07 16.92 -4.51
N ILE A 566 27.89 17.30 -4.04
CA ILE A 566 27.55 18.64 -3.55
C ILE A 566 27.20 18.50 -2.07
N ASP A 567 28.01 19.06 -1.18
CA ASP A 567 27.77 19.06 0.26
C ASP A 567 27.13 20.37 0.70
N MET A 568 25.89 20.28 1.20
CA MET A 568 25.06 21.41 1.61
C MET A 568 25.14 21.62 3.11
N GLY A 569 25.28 22.86 3.53
CA GLY A 569 25.42 23.19 4.95
C GLY A 569 25.60 24.69 5.20
N PRO A 570 26.41 25.05 6.23
CA PRO A 570 27.04 24.19 7.24
C PRO A 570 26.08 23.68 8.32
N GLY A 571 24.89 24.27 8.44
CA GLY A 571 23.86 23.95 9.41
C GLY A 571 22.53 23.57 8.77
N ALA A 572 21.44 23.69 9.52
CA ALA A 572 20.07 23.42 9.08
C ALA A 572 19.21 24.72 9.16
N GLY A 573 18.15 24.81 8.35
CA GLY A 573 17.29 26.00 8.30
C GLY A 573 18.03 27.24 7.83
N GLU A 574 17.94 28.34 8.56
CA GLU A 574 18.63 29.62 8.24
C GLU A 574 20.16 29.53 8.31
N LEU A 575 20.69 28.59 9.09
CA LEU A 575 22.13 28.33 9.18
C LEU A 575 22.64 27.40 8.07
N GLY A 576 21.75 26.92 7.22
CA GLY A 576 22.02 26.10 6.05
C GLY A 576 21.95 26.90 4.75
N GLY A 577 21.64 26.23 3.66
CA GLY A 577 21.37 26.86 2.40
C GLY A 577 22.61 27.31 1.60
N HIS A 578 23.81 26.89 2.00
CA HIS A 578 25.05 27.14 1.29
C HIS A 578 25.65 25.87 0.71
N VAL A 579 26.43 25.98 -0.36
CA VAL A 579 27.31 24.92 -0.84
C VAL A 579 28.62 25.01 -0.06
N VAL A 580 28.85 24.06 0.84
CA VAL A 580 30.07 23.99 1.66
C VAL A 580 31.24 23.44 0.83
N ALA A 581 30.96 22.44 0.02
CA ALA A 581 31.94 21.82 -0.86
C ALA A 581 31.25 21.24 -2.11
N ALA A 582 31.94 21.27 -3.25
CA ALA A 582 31.48 20.64 -4.49
C ALA A 582 32.70 20.09 -5.25
N GLY A 583 32.62 18.88 -5.75
CA GLY A 583 33.72 18.21 -6.43
C GLY A 583 33.60 16.68 -6.38
N THR A 584 34.70 16.00 -6.67
CA THR A 584 34.76 14.54 -6.51
C THR A 584 34.69 14.13 -5.04
N PRO A 585 34.30 12.87 -4.71
CA PRO A 585 34.31 12.40 -3.32
C PRO A 585 35.64 12.64 -2.58
N GLU A 586 36.79 12.54 -3.28
CA GLU A 586 38.12 12.78 -2.74
C GLU A 586 38.35 14.25 -2.40
N GLU A 587 37.73 15.18 -3.14
CA GLU A 587 37.81 16.61 -2.88
C GLU A 587 36.97 16.99 -1.67
N ILE A 588 35.76 16.42 -1.53
CA ILE A 588 34.90 16.58 -0.35
C ILE A 588 35.61 16.12 0.94
N VAL A 589 36.29 14.98 0.86
CA VAL A 589 37.07 14.40 1.98
C VAL A 589 38.19 15.33 2.43
N LYS A 590 38.79 16.11 1.55
CA LYS A 590 39.87 17.05 1.86
C LYS A 590 39.39 18.38 2.45
N ASN A 591 38.12 18.73 2.24
CA ASN A 591 37.56 19.98 2.73
C ASN A 591 37.36 19.92 4.28
N PRO A 592 38.04 20.81 5.06
CA PRO A 592 37.93 20.79 6.52
C PRO A 592 36.53 21.23 7.03
N ASP A 593 35.79 22.01 6.26
CA ASP A 593 34.49 22.54 6.64
C ASP A 593 33.34 21.56 6.34
N SER A 594 33.62 20.51 5.56
CA SER A 594 32.65 19.46 5.23
C SER A 594 32.47 18.50 6.40
N ILE A 595 31.25 18.53 6.98
CA ILE A 595 30.87 17.57 8.02
C ILE A 595 30.79 16.16 7.40
N THR A 596 30.23 16.03 6.21
CA THR A 596 30.19 14.78 5.43
C THR A 596 31.61 14.22 5.23
N GLY A 597 32.55 15.05 4.76
CA GLY A 597 33.96 14.69 4.59
C GLY A 597 34.61 14.24 5.90
N ALA A 598 34.27 14.85 7.02
CA ALA A 598 34.79 14.47 8.33
C ALA A 598 34.33 13.06 8.75
N TYR A 599 33.09 12.66 8.41
CA TYR A 599 32.59 11.30 8.63
C TYR A 599 33.22 10.29 7.66
N LEU A 600 33.31 10.61 6.38
CA LEU A 600 33.92 9.74 5.36
C LEU A 600 35.41 9.44 5.64
N THR A 601 36.14 10.38 6.28
CA THR A 601 37.55 10.17 6.74
C THR A 601 37.64 9.47 8.08
N GLY A 602 36.53 9.41 8.84
CA GLY A 602 36.49 8.93 10.22
C GLY A 602 37.12 9.88 11.26
N LYS A 603 37.33 11.17 10.88
CA LYS A 603 37.66 12.23 11.85
C LYS A 603 36.50 12.43 12.84
N LYS A 604 35.28 12.39 12.35
CA LYS A 604 34.06 12.22 13.14
C LYS A 604 33.58 10.80 13.03
N GLN A 605 33.05 10.21 14.09
CA GLN A 605 32.50 8.85 14.09
C GLN A 605 31.51 8.64 15.25
N ILE A 606 30.62 7.69 15.07
CA ILE A 606 29.77 7.15 16.13
C ILE A 606 30.60 6.05 16.80
N LYS A 607 31.05 6.29 18.03
CA LYS A 607 31.92 5.38 18.75
C LYS A 607 31.17 4.17 19.31
N LEU A 608 31.80 3.00 19.27
CA LEU A 608 31.27 1.80 19.91
C LEU A 608 31.09 2.02 21.42
N PRO A 609 30.06 1.44 22.07
CA PRO A 609 29.91 1.47 23.49
C PRO A 609 31.07 0.72 24.16
N GLU A 610 31.60 1.24 25.27
CA GLU A 610 32.70 0.59 26.01
C GLU A 610 32.26 -0.75 26.58
N VAL A 611 31.03 -0.84 27.05
CA VAL A 611 30.41 -2.05 27.60
C VAL A 611 28.96 -2.11 27.16
N ARG A 612 28.55 -3.24 26.61
CA ARG A 612 27.13 -3.47 26.26
C ARG A 612 26.33 -3.76 27.53
N ARG A 613 25.07 -3.28 27.55
CA ARG A 613 24.18 -3.50 28.68
C ARG A 613 23.85 -4.99 28.83
N LYS A 614 23.88 -5.47 30.09
CA LYS A 614 23.49 -6.85 30.41
C LYS A 614 21.98 -6.93 30.62
N PRO A 615 21.29 -7.97 30.13
CA PRO A 615 19.91 -8.18 30.43
C PRO A 615 19.68 -8.37 31.93
N GLY A 616 18.82 -7.55 32.53
CA GLY A 616 18.67 -7.54 34.00
C GLY A 616 17.24 -7.74 34.51
N ARG A 617 16.21 -7.62 33.64
CA ARG A 617 14.80 -7.50 34.09
C ARG A 617 13.83 -8.55 33.52
N GLY A 618 14.34 -9.60 32.88
CA GLY A 618 13.52 -10.58 32.18
C GLY A 618 13.45 -10.32 30.67
N LYS A 619 12.55 -11.03 30.00
CA LYS A 619 12.41 -10.95 28.53
C LYS A 619 10.95 -11.09 28.10
N ILE A 620 10.59 -10.46 27.02
CA ILE A 620 9.36 -10.72 26.26
C ILE A 620 9.71 -11.80 25.22
N LYS A 621 8.88 -12.83 25.10
CA LYS A 621 9.06 -13.90 24.12
C LYS A 621 7.81 -14.12 23.34
N ILE A 622 7.91 -14.05 22.00
CA ILE A 622 6.90 -14.49 21.07
C ILE A 622 7.32 -15.83 20.49
N THR A 623 6.37 -16.74 20.35
CA THR A 623 6.63 -18.11 19.85
C THR A 623 5.63 -18.42 18.75
N GLY A 624 6.13 -18.96 17.65
CA GLY A 624 5.31 -19.48 16.59
C GLY A 624 4.60 -18.43 15.73
N ALA A 625 5.23 -17.28 15.48
CA ALA A 625 4.71 -16.28 14.56
C ALA A 625 4.73 -16.80 13.12
N SER A 626 3.57 -16.74 12.43
CA SER A 626 3.35 -17.29 11.09
C SER A 626 2.61 -16.34 10.15
N ALA A 627 2.54 -15.06 10.49
CA ALA A 627 1.93 -14.04 9.66
C ALA A 627 2.77 -13.76 8.40
N ASN A 628 2.10 -13.54 7.26
CA ASN A 628 2.72 -13.25 5.97
C ASN A 628 3.77 -14.32 5.60
N ASN A 629 5.03 -13.92 5.38
CA ASN A 629 6.11 -14.84 5.03
C ASN A 629 6.80 -15.52 6.24
N LEU A 630 6.36 -15.28 7.48
CA LEU A 630 7.00 -15.84 8.67
C LEU A 630 6.80 -17.35 8.79
N LYS A 631 7.88 -18.09 9.02
CA LYS A 631 7.92 -19.56 9.10
C LYS A 631 8.00 -20.04 10.55
N ASN A 632 6.88 -19.88 11.32
CA ASN A 632 6.79 -20.34 12.73
C ASN A 632 7.92 -19.75 13.61
N VAL A 633 8.16 -18.43 13.47
CA VAL A 633 9.27 -17.72 14.10
C VAL A 633 9.10 -17.61 15.60
N SER A 634 10.20 -17.77 16.33
CA SER A 634 10.27 -17.48 17.76
C SER A 634 11.37 -16.45 18.01
N ALA A 635 11.03 -15.38 18.72
CA ALA A 635 11.95 -14.29 19.05
C ALA A 635 11.83 -13.88 20.51
N SER A 636 12.94 -13.39 21.09
CA SER A 636 12.96 -12.86 22.46
C SER A 636 13.62 -11.49 22.52
N ILE A 637 12.98 -10.58 23.25
CA ILE A 637 13.46 -9.21 23.49
C ILE A 637 13.82 -9.10 24.97
N GLU A 638 15.06 -8.76 25.23
CA GLU A 638 15.57 -8.59 26.60
C GLU A 638 15.22 -7.19 27.12
N LEU A 639 14.62 -7.12 28.32
CA LEU A 639 14.15 -5.86 28.89
C LEU A 639 15.30 -4.99 29.39
N GLY A 640 15.18 -3.68 29.24
CA GLY A 640 16.20 -2.71 29.62
C GLY A 640 17.39 -2.66 28.65
N THR A 641 17.19 -3.04 27.41
CA THR A 641 18.23 -3.04 26.36
C THR A 641 17.77 -2.34 25.09
N LEU A 642 18.74 -1.94 24.26
CA LEU A 642 18.53 -1.57 22.87
C LEU A 642 18.64 -2.83 22.01
N THR A 643 17.50 -3.30 21.50
CA THR A 643 17.43 -4.45 20.59
C THR A 643 17.13 -3.97 19.18
N VAL A 644 17.93 -4.41 18.20
CA VAL A 644 17.72 -4.09 16.79
C VAL A 644 17.27 -5.34 16.03
N VAL A 645 16.19 -5.21 15.23
CA VAL A 645 15.75 -6.21 14.27
C VAL A 645 16.23 -5.79 12.88
N THR A 646 17.05 -6.60 12.27
CA THR A 646 17.68 -6.34 10.98
C THR A 646 17.53 -7.51 10.01
N GLY A 647 18.07 -7.40 8.80
CA GLY A 647 18.04 -8.41 7.76
C GLY A 647 17.67 -7.81 6.40
N VAL A 648 17.79 -8.59 5.34
CA VAL A 648 17.54 -8.15 3.96
C VAL A 648 16.11 -7.62 3.75
N SER A 649 15.90 -6.84 2.68
CA SER A 649 14.56 -6.33 2.34
C SER A 649 13.60 -7.50 2.10
N GLY A 650 12.35 -7.40 2.62
CA GLY A 650 11.36 -8.48 2.51
C GLY A 650 11.60 -9.71 3.40
N SER A 651 12.60 -9.72 4.31
CA SER A 651 12.90 -10.88 5.18
C SER A 651 11.87 -11.16 6.28
N GLY A 652 10.85 -10.30 6.45
CA GLY A 652 9.78 -10.49 7.43
C GLY A 652 9.93 -9.68 8.72
N LYS A 653 10.82 -8.67 8.77
CA LYS A 653 11.02 -7.78 9.94
C LYS A 653 9.73 -7.10 10.39
N SER A 654 9.06 -6.40 9.47
CA SER A 654 7.79 -5.70 9.76
C SER A 654 6.68 -6.69 10.11
N SER A 655 6.62 -7.84 9.44
CA SER A 655 5.66 -8.91 9.77
C SER A 655 5.83 -9.42 11.20
N LEU A 656 7.08 -9.56 11.68
CA LEU A 656 7.36 -9.99 13.05
C LEU A 656 7.07 -8.88 14.06
N VAL A 657 7.56 -7.67 13.82
CA VAL A 657 7.51 -6.57 14.80
C VAL A 657 6.21 -5.78 14.69
N THR A 658 5.93 -5.21 13.52
CA THR A 658 4.84 -4.24 13.31
C THR A 658 3.48 -4.91 13.18
N ASP A 659 3.41 -6.07 12.47
CA ASP A 659 2.13 -6.75 12.22
C ASP A 659 1.76 -7.76 13.31
N THR A 660 2.75 -8.30 14.05
CA THR A 660 2.50 -9.36 15.04
C THR A 660 2.81 -8.91 16.47
N LEU A 661 4.06 -8.57 16.78
CA LEU A 661 4.50 -8.32 18.17
C LEU A 661 3.91 -7.04 18.76
N ALA A 662 4.03 -5.90 18.05
CA ALA A 662 3.55 -4.60 18.54
C ALA A 662 2.04 -4.60 18.81
N PRO A 663 1.17 -5.05 17.88
CA PRO A 663 -0.27 -5.11 18.15
C PRO A 663 -0.63 -6.15 19.21
N ALA A 664 0.08 -7.31 19.29
CA ALA A 664 -0.16 -8.31 20.32
C ALA A 664 0.10 -7.76 21.72
N LEU A 665 1.25 -7.08 21.90
CA LEU A 665 1.62 -6.45 23.16
C LEU A 665 0.69 -5.28 23.51
N THR A 666 0.35 -4.43 22.53
CA THR A 666 -0.57 -3.30 22.74
C THR A 666 -1.96 -3.79 23.17
N ASN A 667 -2.44 -4.88 22.57
CA ASN A 667 -3.72 -5.49 22.98
C ASN A 667 -3.67 -6.05 24.40
N ALA A 668 -2.57 -6.72 24.74
CA ALA A 668 -2.42 -7.34 26.07
C ALA A 668 -2.23 -6.32 27.19
N VAL A 669 -1.40 -5.28 26.98
CA VAL A 669 -1.04 -4.28 28.01
C VAL A 669 -2.04 -3.14 28.08
N GLN A 670 -2.52 -2.65 26.93
CA GLN A 670 -3.38 -1.44 26.86
C GLN A 670 -4.84 -1.76 26.52
N HIS A 671 -5.20 -3.04 26.51
CA HIS A 671 -6.56 -3.53 26.23
C HIS A 671 -7.14 -2.98 24.90
N SER A 672 -6.25 -2.73 23.92
CA SER A 672 -6.66 -2.31 22.57
C SER A 672 -7.16 -3.51 21.77
N LYS A 673 -7.72 -3.27 20.57
CA LYS A 673 -8.24 -4.32 19.68
C LYS A 673 -7.62 -4.19 18.30
N ARG A 674 -6.29 -4.08 18.22
CA ARG A 674 -5.57 -4.08 16.95
C ARG A 674 -5.61 -5.47 16.32
N VAL A 675 -5.59 -5.51 15.00
CA VAL A 675 -5.39 -6.76 14.24
C VAL A 675 -3.99 -7.28 14.56
N VAL A 676 -3.88 -8.56 14.83
CA VAL A 676 -2.63 -9.21 15.19
C VAL A 676 -2.34 -10.32 14.19
N GLY A 677 -1.12 -10.38 13.69
CA GLY A 677 -0.64 -11.51 12.89
C GLY A 677 -0.68 -12.82 13.68
N GLU A 678 -0.76 -13.93 13.01
CA GLU A 678 -0.85 -15.25 13.65
C GLU A 678 0.40 -15.59 14.46
N TYR A 679 0.20 -16.04 15.72
CA TYR A 679 1.25 -16.53 16.62
C TYR A 679 0.67 -17.54 17.61
N LYS A 680 1.53 -18.37 18.22
CA LYS A 680 1.10 -19.40 19.18
C LYS A 680 1.07 -18.91 20.63
N LYS A 681 2.10 -18.19 21.08
CA LYS A 681 2.25 -17.80 22.49
C LYS A 681 3.04 -16.50 22.63
N LEU A 682 2.63 -15.67 23.60
CA LEU A 682 3.32 -14.46 24.04
C LEU A 682 3.55 -14.52 25.54
N GLU A 683 4.80 -14.32 25.99
CA GLU A 683 5.22 -14.42 27.39
C GLU A 683 5.93 -13.14 27.82
N GLY A 684 5.90 -12.82 29.12
CA GLY A 684 6.59 -11.67 29.70
C GLY A 684 5.82 -10.35 29.60
N VAL A 685 4.54 -10.38 29.28
CA VAL A 685 3.67 -9.19 29.14
C VAL A 685 3.57 -8.42 30.44
N ASP A 686 3.51 -9.10 31.58
CA ASP A 686 3.36 -8.50 32.92
C ASP A 686 4.61 -7.69 33.37
N LEU A 687 5.70 -7.79 32.61
CA LEU A 687 6.95 -7.10 32.92
C LEU A 687 6.99 -5.65 32.40
N ILE A 688 6.04 -5.28 31.52
CA ILE A 688 5.92 -3.95 30.93
C ILE A 688 4.56 -3.33 31.26
N ASP A 689 4.53 -2.00 31.38
CA ASP A 689 3.33 -1.24 31.70
C ASP A 689 2.76 -0.47 30.49
N LYS A 690 3.56 -0.26 29.45
CA LYS A 690 3.17 0.51 28.28
C LYS A 690 3.95 0.08 27.03
N VAL A 691 3.27 0.10 25.89
CA VAL A 691 3.88 -0.08 24.57
C VAL A 691 3.67 1.19 23.75
N ILE A 692 4.73 1.74 23.19
CA ILE A 692 4.71 2.93 22.35
C ILE A 692 5.29 2.54 20.99
N ASP A 693 4.41 2.59 20.00
CA ASP A 693 4.74 2.30 18.61
C ASP A 693 4.92 3.62 17.86
N ILE A 694 6.12 3.87 17.35
CA ILE A 694 6.56 5.10 16.68
C ILE A 694 6.88 4.78 15.22
N ASP A 695 5.88 4.94 14.37
CA ASP A 695 5.95 4.73 12.93
C ASP A 695 6.19 6.05 12.16
N GLN A 696 6.39 5.96 10.86
CA GLN A 696 6.59 7.11 9.95
C GLN A 696 5.28 7.77 9.51
N SER A 697 4.11 7.36 10.03
CA SER A 697 2.83 7.96 9.68
C SER A 697 2.76 9.44 10.11
N PRO A 698 2.05 10.29 9.36
CA PRO A 698 1.92 11.72 9.69
C PRO A 698 1.35 11.94 11.10
N ILE A 699 1.79 12.99 11.78
CA ILE A 699 1.27 13.40 13.11
C ILE A 699 -0.15 13.94 13.08
N GLY A 700 -0.73 14.11 11.90
CA GLY A 700 -2.11 14.53 11.67
C GLY A 700 -2.43 14.55 10.18
N ARG A 701 -3.74 14.53 9.86
CA ARG A 701 -4.25 14.47 8.48
C ARG A 701 -4.68 15.83 7.91
N THR A 702 -4.63 16.88 8.72
CA THR A 702 -5.10 18.22 8.35
C THR A 702 -4.00 19.26 8.54
N PRO A 703 -4.02 20.40 7.80
CA PRO A 703 -3.07 21.49 7.98
C PRO A 703 -3.07 22.12 9.38
N ARG A 704 -4.11 21.88 10.19
CA ARG A 704 -4.19 22.34 11.59
C ARG A 704 -3.29 21.56 12.54
N SER A 705 -2.98 20.33 12.22
CA SER A 705 -2.03 19.53 12.99
C SER A 705 -0.63 20.04 12.67
N ASN A 706 0.16 20.33 13.70
CA ASN A 706 1.52 20.83 13.60
C ASN A 706 2.36 20.34 14.79
N PRO A 707 3.69 20.48 14.78
CA PRO A 707 4.57 20.07 15.88
C PRO A 707 4.14 20.64 17.23
N ALA A 708 3.80 21.93 17.32
CA ALA A 708 3.41 22.57 18.58
C ALA A 708 2.14 21.97 19.18
N THR A 709 1.14 21.67 18.36
CA THR A 709 -0.11 21.04 18.84
C THR A 709 0.11 19.58 19.25
N TYR A 710 0.92 18.85 18.50
CA TYR A 710 1.13 17.42 18.73
C TYR A 710 1.85 17.13 20.05
N ILE A 711 2.88 17.90 20.40
CA ILE A 711 3.60 17.77 21.70
C ILE A 711 2.89 18.45 22.86
N GLY A 712 1.74 19.10 22.62
CA GLY A 712 0.99 19.84 23.64
C GLY A 712 1.64 21.16 24.07
N LEU A 713 2.57 21.69 23.29
CA LEU A 713 3.19 23.01 23.51
C LEU A 713 2.17 24.13 23.31
N TRP A 714 1.26 23.94 22.35
CA TRP A 714 0.29 24.95 21.97
C TRP A 714 -0.66 25.33 23.12
N ASP A 715 -0.98 24.40 24.02
CA ASP A 715 -1.82 24.68 25.18
C ASP A 715 -1.13 25.63 26.18
N ASP A 716 0.18 25.44 26.41
CA ASP A 716 0.96 26.32 27.27
C ASP A 716 1.13 27.72 26.65
N LEU A 717 1.32 27.81 25.34
CA LEU A 717 1.41 29.07 24.60
C LEU A 717 0.10 29.84 24.65
N ARG A 718 -1.05 29.18 24.45
CA ARG A 718 -2.37 29.80 24.57
C ARG A 718 -2.62 30.34 25.98
N ALA A 719 -2.24 29.62 27.00
CA ALA A 719 -2.34 30.06 28.40
C ALA A 719 -1.44 31.28 28.66
N LEU A 720 -0.23 31.29 28.10
CA LEU A 720 0.69 32.42 28.18
C LEU A 720 0.07 33.70 27.56
N TYR A 721 -0.40 33.60 26.30
CA TYR A 721 -1.02 34.75 25.61
C TYR A 721 -2.30 35.25 26.31
N ALA A 722 -3.10 34.36 26.92
CA ALA A 722 -4.25 34.77 27.73
C ALA A 722 -3.83 35.48 29.02
N SER A 723 -2.60 35.27 29.51
CA SER A 723 -2.08 35.93 30.73
C SER A 723 -1.50 37.34 30.49
N VAL A 724 -1.27 37.74 29.24
CA VAL A 724 -0.76 39.05 28.86
C VAL A 724 -1.72 40.15 29.35
N PRO A 725 -1.24 41.27 29.92
CA PRO A 725 -2.10 42.33 30.46
C PRO A 725 -3.18 42.81 29.49
N GLU A 726 -2.87 42.98 28.23
CA GLU A 726 -3.79 43.41 27.19
C GLU A 726 -4.91 42.36 26.92
N SER A 727 -4.57 41.07 26.95
CA SER A 727 -5.55 39.96 26.85
C SER A 727 -6.54 40.00 28.01
N ARG A 728 -6.04 40.23 29.21
CA ARG A 728 -6.90 40.36 30.42
C ARG A 728 -7.82 41.56 30.36
N ALA A 729 -7.27 42.71 29.88
CA ALA A 729 -8.07 43.94 29.71
C ALA A 729 -9.20 43.79 28.68
N ARG A 730 -8.98 43.00 27.60
CA ARG A 730 -9.98 42.64 26.59
C ARG A 730 -10.86 41.43 26.93
N GLY A 731 -10.63 40.79 28.07
CA GLY A 731 -11.37 39.57 28.52
C GLY A 731 -11.07 38.36 27.63
N TYR A 732 -9.91 38.27 27.03
CA TYR A 732 -9.55 37.14 26.15
C TYR A 732 -9.09 35.92 26.95
N SER A 733 -9.78 34.81 26.80
CA SER A 733 -9.40 33.51 27.36
C SER A 733 -8.45 32.73 26.45
N ALA A 734 -7.87 31.62 26.93
CA ALA A 734 -7.01 30.77 26.13
C ALA A 734 -7.69 30.21 24.86
N GLY A 735 -9.03 30.13 24.83
CA GLY A 735 -9.82 29.76 23.66
C GLY A 735 -9.69 30.74 22.51
N ARG A 736 -9.49 32.04 22.76
CA ARG A 736 -9.28 33.07 21.76
C ARG A 736 -8.04 32.79 20.87
N PHE A 737 -7.00 32.24 21.46
CA PHE A 737 -5.74 31.91 20.78
C PHE A 737 -5.71 30.50 20.17
N SER A 738 -6.89 29.85 20.02
CA SER A 738 -7.02 28.57 19.34
C SER A 738 -7.49 28.76 17.91
N PHE A 739 -6.71 28.32 16.93
CA PHE A 739 -7.15 28.30 15.53
C PHE A 739 -8.20 27.22 15.22
N ASN A 740 -8.52 26.33 16.17
CA ASN A 740 -9.56 25.31 16.04
C ASN A 740 -10.96 25.77 16.50
N VAL A 741 -11.03 26.86 17.30
CA VAL A 741 -12.27 27.33 17.93
C VAL A 741 -12.66 28.69 17.34
N GLN A 742 -13.97 28.91 17.17
CA GLN A 742 -14.49 30.20 16.75
C GLN A 742 -14.15 31.32 17.74
N GLY A 743 -14.05 32.56 17.24
CA GLY A 743 -13.82 33.76 18.02
C GLY A 743 -12.48 34.41 17.76
N GLY A 744 -11.36 33.68 17.69
CA GLY A 744 -10.04 34.22 17.42
C GLY A 744 -9.42 33.83 16.09
N ARG A 745 -9.92 32.78 15.45
CA ARG A 745 -9.41 32.30 14.17
C ARG A 745 -9.92 33.10 12.97
N CYS A 746 -9.24 33.03 11.88
CA CYS A 746 -9.76 33.50 10.58
C CYS A 746 -10.94 32.59 10.16
N GLU A 747 -12.11 33.17 9.95
CA GLU A 747 -13.31 32.41 9.59
C GLU A 747 -13.34 32.04 8.11
N ALA A 748 -12.61 32.75 7.22
CA ALA A 748 -12.52 32.40 5.81
C ALA A 748 -11.84 31.04 5.58
N CYS A 749 -10.67 30.81 6.21
CA CYS A 749 -9.98 29.53 6.17
C CYS A 749 -10.28 28.64 7.40
N LYS A 750 -11.15 29.06 8.29
CA LYS A 750 -11.49 28.36 9.55
C LYS A 750 -10.27 27.96 10.39
N GLY A 751 -9.19 28.75 10.32
CA GLY A 751 -7.95 28.52 11.03
C GLY A 751 -6.93 27.62 10.34
N ASP A 752 -7.18 27.17 9.11
CA ASP A 752 -6.21 26.36 8.34
C ASP A 752 -5.02 27.19 7.83
N GLY A 753 -5.21 28.50 7.63
CA GLY A 753 -4.23 29.39 7.00
C GLY A 753 -4.20 29.24 5.47
N GLN A 754 -4.75 28.17 4.95
CA GLN A 754 -4.78 27.82 3.54
C GLN A 754 -6.20 27.42 3.13
N ILE A 755 -6.52 27.53 1.85
CA ILE A 755 -7.77 27.10 1.24
C ILE A 755 -7.44 25.89 0.36
N LYS A 756 -8.13 24.77 0.60
CA LYS A 756 -8.03 23.57 -0.22
C LYS A 756 -8.86 23.75 -1.48
N ILE A 757 -8.25 23.63 -2.64
CA ILE A 757 -8.91 23.55 -3.94
C ILE A 757 -8.93 22.09 -4.36
N GLU A 758 -10.11 21.47 -4.36
CA GLU A 758 -10.28 20.07 -4.77
C GLU A 758 -10.25 19.99 -6.30
N MET A 759 -9.34 19.18 -6.82
CA MET A 759 -9.16 18.93 -8.25
C MET A 759 -9.61 17.50 -8.55
N ASN A 760 -10.70 17.32 -9.32
CA ASN A 760 -11.33 16.01 -9.56
C ASN A 760 -10.40 14.93 -10.14
N PHE A 761 -9.35 15.29 -10.87
CA PHE A 761 -8.43 14.36 -11.55
C PHE A 761 -6.95 14.59 -11.21
N LEU A 762 -6.63 15.62 -10.42
CA LEU A 762 -5.29 16.00 -10.01
C LEU A 762 -5.21 16.03 -8.48
N PRO A 763 -4.00 16.01 -7.90
CA PRO A 763 -3.84 16.21 -6.46
C PRO A 763 -4.43 17.55 -6.02
N ASP A 764 -5.04 17.57 -4.83
CA ASP A 764 -5.60 18.78 -4.25
C ASP A 764 -4.52 19.87 -4.07
N VAL A 765 -4.84 21.10 -4.43
CA VAL A 765 -3.93 22.25 -4.30
C VAL A 765 -4.31 23.06 -3.06
N TYR A 766 -3.31 23.47 -2.28
CA TYR A 766 -3.47 24.31 -1.10
C TYR A 766 -2.91 25.70 -1.39
N VAL A 767 -3.76 26.73 -1.32
CA VAL A 767 -3.39 28.12 -1.58
C VAL A 767 -3.46 28.91 -0.27
N PRO A 768 -2.54 29.83 0.02
CA PRO A 768 -2.64 30.72 1.18
C PRO A 768 -3.98 31.45 1.22
N CYS A 769 -4.58 31.58 2.39
CA CYS A 769 -5.85 32.29 2.55
C CYS A 769 -5.66 33.77 2.28
N GLU A 770 -6.41 34.35 1.34
CA GLU A 770 -6.35 35.76 0.93
C GLU A 770 -6.74 36.76 2.06
N VAL A 771 -7.53 36.29 3.05
CA VAL A 771 -7.99 37.13 4.16
C VAL A 771 -6.95 37.27 5.27
N CYS A 772 -6.33 36.13 5.66
CA CYS A 772 -5.36 36.15 6.76
C CYS A 772 -3.92 35.99 6.28
N HIS A 773 -3.67 35.81 4.98
CA HIS A 773 -2.34 35.65 4.37
C HIS A 773 -1.50 34.58 5.09
N GLY A 774 -2.10 33.40 5.39
CA GLY A 774 -1.44 32.29 6.10
C GLY A 774 -1.47 32.40 7.64
N LYS A 775 -1.76 33.55 8.23
CA LYS A 775 -1.64 33.82 9.68
C LYS A 775 -2.63 33.09 10.58
N ARG A 776 -3.65 32.41 10.03
CA ARG A 776 -4.65 31.56 10.74
C ARG A 776 -5.62 32.29 11.67
N TYR A 777 -5.35 33.54 12.08
CA TYR A 777 -6.12 34.33 13.07
C TYR A 777 -6.74 35.57 12.46
N ASN A 778 -7.74 36.13 13.16
CA ASN A 778 -8.29 37.41 12.85
C ASN A 778 -7.36 38.56 13.35
N ARG A 779 -7.55 39.77 12.83
CA ARG A 779 -6.72 40.93 13.12
C ARG A 779 -6.64 41.24 14.62
N GLU A 780 -7.77 41.20 15.33
CA GLU A 780 -7.85 41.52 16.75
C GLU A 780 -7.03 40.60 17.63
N THR A 781 -6.96 39.28 17.28
CA THR A 781 -6.14 38.31 18.00
C THR A 781 -4.65 38.52 17.73
N LEU A 782 -4.30 38.95 16.52
CA LEU A 782 -2.91 39.23 16.13
C LEU A 782 -2.33 40.55 16.77
N GLU A 783 -3.19 41.45 17.26
CA GLU A 783 -2.78 42.64 18.00
C GLU A 783 -2.19 42.31 19.39
N ILE A 784 -2.50 41.15 19.95
CA ILE A 784 -1.95 40.74 21.24
C ILE A 784 -0.52 40.25 21.06
N LEU A 785 0.42 40.96 21.70
CA LEU A 785 1.84 40.69 21.58
C LEU A 785 2.45 40.22 22.90
N TYR A 786 3.30 39.23 22.83
CA TYR A 786 4.20 38.80 23.90
C TYR A 786 5.64 39.08 23.47
N HIS A 787 6.36 39.97 24.17
CA HIS A 787 7.68 40.48 23.76
C HIS A 787 7.79 40.88 22.27
N GLY A 788 6.73 41.58 21.76
CA GLY A 788 6.69 42.09 20.40
C GLY A 788 6.30 41.05 19.32
N LYS A 789 5.97 39.84 19.70
CA LYS A 789 5.56 38.75 18.78
C LYS A 789 4.10 38.37 19.00
N SER A 790 3.33 38.27 17.92
CA SER A 790 1.97 37.77 17.92
C SER A 790 1.95 36.24 18.02
N VAL A 791 0.78 35.67 18.26
CA VAL A 791 0.59 34.21 18.29
C VAL A 791 0.89 33.53 16.95
N SER A 792 0.72 34.26 15.82
CA SER A 792 1.11 33.75 14.49
C SER A 792 2.62 33.76 14.31
N ASP A 793 3.29 34.86 14.71
CA ASP A 793 4.74 34.96 14.60
C ASP A 793 5.45 33.85 15.38
N VAL A 794 4.87 33.39 16.50
CA VAL A 794 5.39 32.24 17.26
C VAL A 794 5.20 30.92 16.52
N LEU A 795 4.12 30.75 15.76
CA LEU A 795 3.95 29.57 14.89
C LEU A 795 4.97 29.54 13.77
N ASP A 796 5.36 30.73 13.28
CA ASP A 796 6.32 30.86 12.19
C ASP A 796 7.79 30.74 12.69
N MET A 797 8.05 30.79 14.00
CA MET A 797 9.38 30.55 14.56
C MET A 797 9.82 29.10 14.33
N THR A 798 11.11 28.92 14.06
CA THR A 798 11.76 27.62 14.17
C THR A 798 11.82 27.16 15.63
N VAL A 799 12.00 25.87 15.88
CA VAL A 799 12.20 25.35 17.24
C VAL A 799 13.41 25.98 17.89
N HIS A 800 14.50 26.25 17.13
CA HIS A 800 15.72 26.87 17.62
C HIS A 800 15.48 28.31 18.10
N GLU A 801 14.83 29.15 17.31
CA GLU A 801 14.46 30.53 17.67
C GLU A 801 13.51 30.57 18.87
N ALA A 802 12.46 29.71 18.84
CA ALA A 802 11.51 29.61 19.94
C ALA A 802 12.18 29.18 21.26
N LEU A 803 13.19 28.30 21.22
CA LEU A 803 13.95 27.88 22.40
C LEU A 803 14.70 29.06 23.05
N ALA A 804 15.29 29.93 22.23
CA ALA A 804 15.93 31.15 22.70
C ALA A 804 14.90 32.17 23.22
N PHE A 805 13.79 32.35 22.49
CA PHE A 805 12.74 33.32 22.83
C PHE A 805 12.02 32.97 24.16
N PHE A 806 11.75 31.71 24.41
CA PHE A 806 11.07 31.22 25.62
C PHE A 806 12.03 30.65 26.69
N ALA A 807 13.33 31.03 26.67
CA ALA A 807 14.35 30.49 27.57
C ALA A 807 13.97 30.63 29.06
N ASN A 808 13.21 31.67 29.44
CA ASN A 808 12.78 31.98 30.81
C ASN A 808 11.47 31.30 31.23
N ILE A 809 10.83 30.50 30.35
CA ILE A 809 9.57 29.82 30.69
C ILE A 809 9.80 28.29 30.69
N PRO A 810 10.07 27.70 31.86
CA PRO A 810 10.52 26.29 31.95
C PRO A 810 9.58 25.28 31.28
N ARG A 811 8.27 25.46 31.40
CA ARG A 811 7.29 24.54 30.79
C ARG A 811 7.38 24.51 29.28
N ILE A 812 7.50 25.67 28.62
CA ILE A 812 7.65 25.82 27.18
C ILE A 812 9.02 25.37 26.75
N LYS A 813 10.08 25.86 27.45
CA LYS A 813 11.47 25.53 27.17
C LYS A 813 11.71 24.01 27.15
N ASN A 814 11.23 23.27 28.16
CA ASN A 814 11.46 21.83 28.24
C ASN A 814 10.87 21.06 27.04
N LYS A 815 9.68 21.46 26.55
CA LYS A 815 9.08 20.85 25.36
C LYS A 815 9.83 21.18 24.07
N LEU A 816 10.27 22.44 23.94
CA LEU A 816 11.12 22.88 22.83
C LEU A 816 12.48 22.15 22.83
N GLN A 817 13.07 21.97 24.03
CA GLN A 817 14.34 21.25 24.18
C GLN A 817 14.21 19.80 23.69
N THR A 818 13.12 19.10 23.96
CA THR A 818 12.93 17.73 23.44
C THR A 818 12.84 17.68 21.91
N LEU A 819 12.22 18.66 21.26
CA LEU A 819 12.23 18.78 19.79
C LEU A 819 13.64 19.06 19.26
N HIS A 820 14.39 19.94 19.92
CA HIS A 820 15.75 20.26 19.55
C HIS A 820 16.68 19.04 19.72
N ASP A 821 16.55 18.29 20.83
CA ASP A 821 17.37 17.11 21.15
C ASP A 821 17.22 15.98 20.12
N VAL A 822 16.04 15.86 19.49
CA VAL A 822 15.80 14.90 18.39
C VAL A 822 16.23 15.41 17.01
N GLY A 823 16.97 16.54 16.95
CA GLY A 823 17.48 17.10 15.69
C GLY A 823 16.43 17.87 14.86
N LEU A 824 15.34 18.35 15.47
CA LEU A 824 14.29 19.11 14.80
C LEU A 824 14.36 20.62 15.10
N GLY A 825 15.57 21.15 15.32
CA GLY A 825 15.79 22.59 15.60
C GLY A 825 15.33 23.51 14.47
N TYR A 826 15.34 23.04 13.24
CA TYR A 826 15.07 23.82 12.03
C TYR A 826 13.60 23.88 11.63
N ILE A 827 12.72 22.96 12.09
CA ILE A 827 11.30 22.98 11.70
C ILE A 827 10.56 24.15 12.37
N HIS A 828 9.54 24.70 11.68
CA HIS A 828 8.67 25.71 12.25
C HIS A 828 7.62 25.09 13.19
N LEU A 829 7.28 25.76 14.27
CA LEU A 829 6.31 25.29 15.25
C LEU A 829 4.92 25.07 14.64
N GLY A 830 4.52 25.91 13.71
CA GLY A 830 3.25 25.87 12.99
C GLY A 830 3.27 25.09 11.68
N GLN A 831 4.39 24.44 11.32
CA GLN A 831 4.51 23.69 10.07
C GLN A 831 3.40 22.62 9.97
N PRO A 832 2.61 22.61 8.87
CA PRO A 832 1.55 21.62 8.71
C PRO A 832 2.06 20.18 8.76
N ALA A 833 1.34 19.30 9.43
CA ALA A 833 1.70 17.88 9.53
C ALA A 833 1.85 17.19 8.16
N THR A 834 1.15 17.69 7.15
CA THR A 834 1.16 17.18 5.76
C THR A 834 2.43 17.52 4.98
N THR A 835 3.20 18.51 5.46
CA THR A 835 4.48 18.93 4.83
C THR A 835 5.70 18.29 5.48
N LEU A 836 5.54 17.67 6.64
CA LEU A 836 6.62 16.94 7.31
C LEU A 836 6.97 15.66 6.55
N SER A 837 8.27 15.36 6.45
CA SER A 837 8.74 14.06 6.00
C SER A 837 8.37 12.96 7.00
N GLY A 838 8.39 11.68 6.58
CA GLY A 838 8.13 10.55 7.47
C GLY A 838 9.06 10.51 8.67
N GLY A 839 10.35 10.76 8.46
CA GLY A 839 11.34 10.81 9.53
C GLY A 839 11.15 11.99 10.49
N GLU A 840 10.76 13.17 10.00
CA GLU A 840 10.42 14.33 10.84
C GLU A 840 9.20 14.04 11.72
N ALA A 841 8.13 13.48 11.11
CA ALA A 841 6.92 13.10 11.84
C ALA A 841 7.24 12.09 12.96
N GLN A 842 8.08 11.10 12.69
CA GLN A 842 8.54 10.12 13.66
C GLN A 842 9.32 10.75 14.81
N ARG A 843 10.25 11.66 14.51
CA ARG A 843 11.01 12.39 15.52
C ARG A 843 10.13 13.32 16.39
N VAL A 844 9.10 13.95 15.82
CA VAL A 844 8.09 14.70 16.61
C VAL A 844 7.35 13.78 17.57
N LYS A 845 6.99 12.55 17.14
CA LYS A 845 6.38 11.54 18.02
C LYS A 845 7.32 11.15 19.16
N LEU A 846 8.60 10.91 18.83
CA LEU A 846 9.63 10.59 19.82
C LEU A 846 9.82 11.72 20.82
N ALA A 847 9.90 12.99 20.39
CA ALA A 847 10.02 14.15 21.27
C ALA A 847 8.86 14.25 22.29
N LYS A 848 7.64 13.94 21.87
CA LYS A 848 6.47 13.91 22.76
C LYS A 848 6.64 12.89 23.88
N GLU A 849 7.14 11.71 23.58
CA GLU A 849 7.30 10.65 24.58
C GLU A 849 8.50 10.91 25.51
N LEU A 850 9.56 11.55 25.03
CA LEU A 850 10.69 11.99 25.86
C LEU A 850 10.29 13.02 26.93
N HIS A 851 9.31 13.87 26.62
CA HIS A 851 8.82 14.88 27.56
C HIS A 851 7.98 14.27 28.71
N ARG A 852 7.41 13.08 28.51
CA ARG A 852 6.56 12.42 29.52
C ARG A 852 7.38 11.81 30.64
N GLN A 853 6.78 11.75 31.83
CA GLN A 853 7.39 11.04 32.96
C GLN A 853 7.57 9.56 32.59
N GLN A 854 8.78 9.08 32.72
CA GLN A 854 9.12 7.71 32.36
C GLN A 854 9.00 6.77 33.56
N THR A 855 8.38 5.61 33.34
CA THR A 855 8.17 4.59 34.35
C THR A 855 9.34 3.61 34.46
N GLY A 856 10.22 3.57 33.45
CA GLY A 856 11.29 2.60 33.32
C GLY A 856 10.83 1.18 32.96
N LYS A 857 9.56 1.00 32.59
CA LYS A 857 8.96 -0.28 32.14
C LYS A 857 8.26 -0.16 30.80
N THR A 858 8.51 0.92 30.06
CA THR A 858 7.91 1.15 28.75
C THR A 858 8.72 0.45 27.67
N LEU A 859 8.03 -0.22 26.74
CA LEU A 859 8.61 -0.73 25.49
C LEU A 859 8.36 0.29 24.37
N TYR A 860 9.44 0.83 23.82
CA TYR A 860 9.40 1.67 22.61
C TYR A 860 9.72 0.81 21.38
N ILE A 861 8.88 0.89 20.37
CA ILE A 861 9.08 0.23 19.08
C ILE A 861 9.22 1.31 18.02
N LEU A 862 10.32 1.30 17.27
CA LEU A 862 10.61 2.27 16.22
C LEU A 862 10.86 1.54 14.89
N ASP A 863 10.27 2.05 13.82
CA ASP A 863 10.42 1.50 12.48
C ASP A 863 11.29 2.44 11.62
N GLU A 864 12.50 2.01 11.28
CA GLU A 864 13.51 2.70 10.46
C GLU A 864 13.70 4.20 10.86
N PRO A 865 14.06 4.51 12.11
CA PRO A 865 14.10 5.90 12.58
C PRO A 865 15.26 6.73 12.00
N THR A 866 16.19 6.12 11.25
CA THR A 866 17.30 6.84 10.59
C THR A 866 16.97 7.29 9.17
N THR A 867 15.75 7.05 8.70
CA THR A 867 15.29 7.46 7.38
C THR A 867 15.50 8.97 7.16
N GLY A 868 16.20 9.35 6.09
CA GLY A 868 16.48 10.75 5.73
C GLY A 868 17.46 11.48 6.65
N LEU A 869 18.25 10.76 7.45
CA LEU A 869 19.20 11.35 8.39
C LEU A 869 20.64 11.32 7.86
N HIS A 870 21.29 12.45 7.94
CA HIS A 870 22.75 12.53 7.81
C HIS A 870 23.45 11.87 9.02
N PHE A 871 24.69 11.44 8.88
CA PHE A 871 25.50 10.78 9.94
C PHE A 871 25.48 11.52 11.28
N GLU A 872 25.54 12.86 11.28
CA GLU A 872 25.48 13.68 12.50
C GLU A 872 24.10 13.61 13.17
N ASP A 873 23.02 13.58 12.38
CA ASP A 873 21.65 13.45 12.88
C ASP A 873 21.43 12.04 13.46
N VAL A 874 21.97 11.00 12.81
CA VAL A 874 21.99 9.62 13.32
C VAL A 874 22.68 9.55 14.67
N ARG A 875 23.84 10.22 14.83
CA ARG A 875 24.54 10.29 16.12
C ARG A 875 23.66 10.89 17.21
N GLN A 876 22.96 11.98 16.91
CA GLN A 876 22.05 12.62 17.88
C GLN A 876 20.88 11.69 18.24
N LEU A 877 20.30 11.02 17.26
CA LEU A 877 19.22 10.04 17.49
C LEU A 877 19.69 8.90 18.42
N ILE A 878 20.87 8.35 18.19
CA ILE A 878 21.43 7.28 19.05
C ILE A 878 21.54 7.74 20.50
N VAL A 879 22.03 8.97 20.75
CA VAL A 879 22.08 9.53 22.12
C VAL A 879 20.70 9.58 22.77
N VAL A 880 19.67 9.90 22.00
CA VAL A 880 18.28 9.91 22.49
C VAL A 880 17.79 8.50 22.81
N LEU A 881 18.04 7.51 21.95
CA LEU A 881 17.67 6.12 22.18
C LEU A 881 18.38 5.55 23.42
N GLU A 882 19.67 5.86 23.59
CA GLU A 882 20.44 5.46 24.78
C GLU A 882 19.87 6.06 26.06
N ARG A 883 19.51 7.36 26.08
CA ARG A 883 18.82 7.99 27.23
C ARG A 883 17.53 7.26 27.62
N LEU A 884 16.74 6.78 26.64
CA LEU A 884 15.54 6.01 26.93
C LEU A 884 15.86 4.69 27.62
N VAL A 885 16.89 3.99 27.15
CA VAL A 885 17.31 2.71 27.73
C VAL A 885 17.91 2.93 29.12
N ASP A 886 18.75 3.96 29.32
CA ASP A 886 19.37 4.29 30.60
C ASP A 886 18.32 4.69 31.64
N ALA A 887 17.20 5.25 31.23
CA ALA A 887 16.03 5.48 32.11
C ALA A 887 15.28 4.17 32.48
N GLY A 888 15.79 3.01 32.05
CA GLY A 888 15.26 1.68 32.38
C GLY A 888 14.26 1.14 31.42
N ASN A 889 13.92 1.85 30.33
CA ASN A 889 12.97 1.38 29.32
C ASN A 889 13.64 0.37 28.36
N THR A 890 12.83 -0.30 27.57
CA THR A 890 13.26 -1.19 26.49
C THR A 890 13.03 -0.52 25.16
N VAL A 891 14.01 -0.55 24.28
CA VAL A 891 13.92 0.02 22.93
C VAL A 891 14.13 -1.08 21.91
N LEU A 892 13.13 -1.28 21.05
CA LEU A 892 13.15 -2.20 19.91
C LEU A 892 13.13 -1.40 18.63
N VAL A 893 14.12 -1.55 17.77
CA VAL A 893 14.26 -0.79 16.52
C VAL A 893 14.33 -1.74 15.33
N ILE A 894 13.55 -1.50 14.29
CA ILE A 894 13.78 -2.11 12.97
C ILE A 894 14.77 -1.20 12.25
N GLU A 895 15.92 -1.72 11.82
CA GLU A 895 16.97 -0.88 11.20
C GLU A 895 17.84 -1.61 10.19
N HIS A 896 18.33 -0.80 9.23
CA HIS A 896 19.32 -1.19 8.23
C HIS A 896 20.63 -0.41 8.36
N ASN A 897 20.60 0.73 9.06
CA ASN A 897 21.76 1.58 9.27
C ASN A 897 22.77 0.89 10.20
N LEU A 898 23.98 0.62 9.66
CA LEU A 898 25.00 -0.14 10.37
C LEU A 898 25.56 0.61 11.61
N ASP A 899 25.47 1.94 11.63
CA ASP A 899 25.88 2.73 12.80
C ASP A 899 24.91 2.52 13.99
N VAL A 900 23.62 2.37 13.75
CA VAL A 900 22.66 2.00 14.80
C VAL A 900 22.81 0.53 15.19
N ILE A 901 22.99 -0.35 14.21
CA ILE A 901 23.13 -1.80 14.43
C ILE A 901 24.34 -2.11 15.30
N LYS A 902 25.50 -1.45 15.06
CA LYS A 902 26.72 -1.64 15.88
C LYS A 902 26.56 -1.17 17.32
N MET A 903 25.64 -0.22 17.60
CA MET A 903 25.37 0.32 18.93
C MET A 903 24.42 -0.56 19.75
N ALA A 904 23.69 -1.47 19.13
CA ALA A 904 22.70 -2.33 19.78
C ALA A 904 23.34 -3.22 20.88
N ASP A 905 22.60 -3.44 21.95
CA ASP A 905 22.94 -4.46 22.96
C ASP A 905 22.65 -5.86 22.41
N ARG A 906 21.56 -5.99 21.63
CA ARG A 906 21.11 -7.22 21.02
C ARG A 906 20.62 -6.99 19.57
N ILE A 907 20.82 -8.00 18.74
CA ILE A 907 20.34 -8.01 17.35
C ILE A 907 19.50 -9.27 17.13
N ILE A 908 18.45 -9.14 16.36
CA ILE A 908 17.68 -10.23 15.79
C ILE A 908 17.79 -10.07 14.28
N ASP A 909 18.55 -10.93 13.62
CA ASP A 909 18.77 -10.89 12.17
C ASP A 909 17.82 -11.84 11.47
N MET A 910 16.97 -11.26 10.58
CA MET A 910 15.94 -11.96 9.83
C MET A 910 16.43 -12.29 8.42
N GLY A 911 16.07 -13.46 7.92
CA GLY A 911 16.50 -13.86 6.57
C GLY A 911 16.21 -15.32 6.25
N PRO A 912 17.10 -15.99 5.49
CA PRO A 912 18.31 -15.44 4.86
C PRO A 912 18.03 -14.52 3.66
N GLU A 913 16.89 -14.72 2.96
CA GLU A 913 16.49 -13.96 1.77
C GLU A 913 15.19 -13.17 2.02
N GLY A 914 14.68 -12.47 0.99
CA GLY A 914 13.37 -11.83 0.99
C GLY A 914 12.25 -12.79 0.55
N GLY A 915 10.97 -12.43 0.82
CA GLY A 915 9.80 -13.19 0.43
C GLY A 915 9.78 -14.62 0.98
N ASP A 916 9.47 -15.58 0.13
CA ASP A 916 9.39 -17.01 0.53
C ASP A 916 10.74 -17.62 0.91
N GLY A 917 11.84 -17.04 0.44
CA GLY A 917 13.19 -17.41 0.87
C GLY A 917 13.57 -16.91 2.26
N GLY A 918 12.76 -16.03 2.86
CA GLY A 918 12.95 -15.41 4.16
C GLY A 918 12.07 -15.99 5.26
N GLY A 919 11.68 -15.13 6.18
CA GLY A 919 10.72 -15.44 7.23
C GLY A 919 11.27 -16.29 8.38
N THR A 920 12.58 -16.32 8.59
CA THR A 920 13.23 -17.03 9.70
C THR A 920 14.21 -16.11 10.43
N VAL A 921 14.56 -16.46 11.67
CA VAL A 921 15.66 -15.82 12.41
C VAL A 921 16.95 -16.54 12.05
N VAL A 922 17.87 -15.86 11.38
CA VAL A 922 19.20 -16.39 11.02
C VAL A 922 20.08 -16.50 12.26
N VAL A 923 20.15 -15.42 13.02
CA VAL A 923 20.92 -15.36 14.27
C VAL A 923 20.31 -14.33 15.21
N SER A 924 20.42 -14.58 16.52
CA SER A 924 20.09 -13.60 17.56
C SER A 924 21.21 -13.58 18.61
N GLY A 925 21.64 -12.37 18.99
CA GLY A 925 22.72 -12.18 19.96
C GLY A 925 23.30 -10.79 19.95
N THR A 926 24.53 -10.64 20.45
CA THR A 926 25.27 -9.38 20.38
C THR A 926 25.74 -9.09 18.95
N PRO A 927 26.05 -7.85 18.60
CA PRO A 927 26.63 -7.49 17.29
C PRO A 927 27.86 -8.33 16.92
N GLU A 928 28.71 -8.65 17.85
CA GLU A 928 29.90 -9.48 17.63
C GLU A 928 29.52 -10.91 17.24
N LYS A 929 28.49 -11.47 17.89
CA LYS A 929 27.97 -12.81 17.52
C LYS A 929 27.40 -12.83 16.13
N VAL A 930 26.63 -11.80 15.76
CA VAL A 930 26.04 -11.67 14.41
C VAL A 930 27.15 -11.54 13.37
N ALA A 931 28.16 -10.70 13.62
CA ALA A 931 29.32 -10.52 12.75
C ALA A 931 30.15 -11.81 12.55
N ALA A 932 30.11 -12.73 13.52
CA ALA A 932 30.80 -14.03 13.44
C ALA A 932 29.96 -15.12 12.72
N THR A 933 28.71 -14.84 12.35
CA THR A 933 27.80 -15.81 11.71
C THR A 933 27.87 -15.71 10.19
N PRO A 934 28.41 -16.72 9.47
CA PRO A 934 28.64 -16.63 8.02
C PRO A 934 27.35 -16.51 7.18
N GLU A 935 26.24 -17.07 7.67
CA GLU A 935 24.94 -17.06 7.02
C GLU A 935 24.23 -15.70 7.09
N SER A 936 24.70 -14.81 8.00
CA SER A 936 24.15 -13.47 8.16
C SER A 936 24.69 -12.52 7.11
N HIS A 937 23.82 -12.01 6.24
CA HIS A 937 24.18 -10.94 5.32
C HIS A 937 24.57 -9.65 6.08
N THR A 938 23.76 -9.28 7.08
CA THR A 938 24.08 -8.16 7.97
C THR A 938 25.43 -8.35 8.66
N GLY A 939 25.70 -9.58 9.14
CA GLY A 939 26.94 -9.92 9.83
C GLY A 939 28.20 -9.67 9.02
N LYS A 940 28.16 -9.88 7.70
CA LYS A 940 29.30 -9.62 6.79
C LYS A 940 29.70 -8.15 6.81
N PHE A 941 28.73 -7.25 6.58
CA PHE A 941 28.99 -5.79 6.58
C PHE A 941 29.31 -5.27 7.99
N LEU A 942 28.61 -5.78 9.01
CA LEU A 942 28.85 -5.40 10.40
C LEU A 942 30.26 -5.75 10.86
N LYS A 943 30.80 -6.89 10.41
CA LYS A 943 32.17 -7.31 10.74
C LYS A 943 33.20 -6.28 10.27
N GLU A 944 33.10 -5.80 9.04
CA GLU A 944 34.03 -4.81 8.47
C GLU A 944 34.04 -3.52 9.31
N ILE A 945 32.86 -3.05 9.73
CA ILE A 945 32.73 -1.84 10.57
C ILE A 945 33.29 -2.09 11.98
N LEU A 946 32.96 -3.20 12.61
CA LEU A 946 33.47 -3.53 13.96
C LEU A 946 34.96 -3.68 13.95
N ASP A 947 35.55 -4.33 12.95
CA ASP A 947 37.02 -4.51 12.83
C ASP A 947 37.71 -3.15 12.63
N ARG A 948 37.16 -2.27 11.77
CA ARG A 948 37.63 -0.89 11.56
C ARG A 948 37.58 -0.06 12.84
N ASP A 949 36.44 -0.08 13.54
CA ASP A 949 36.26 0.73 14.75
C ASP A 949 37.08 0.21 15.94
N ASN A 950 37.22 -1.11 16.10
CA ASN A 950 38.10 -1.72 17.13
C ASN A 950 39.57 -1.40 16.87
N ALA A 951 40.03 -1.43 15.61
CA ALA A 951 41.39 -1.04 15.25
C ALA A 951 41.68 0.43 15.62
N ARG A 952 40.70 1.33 15.37
CA ARG A 952 40.81 2.75 15.75
C ARG A 952 40.83 2.95 17.26
N LEU A 953 39.94 2.29 18.02
CA LEU A 953 39.93 2.33 19.48
C LEU A 953 41.27 1.84 20.08
N ALA A 954 41.84 0.79 19.53
CA ALA A 954 43.15 0.29 19.93
C ALA A 954 44.26 1.31 19.66
N ALA A 955 44.22 2.02 18.55
CA ALA A 955 45.16 3.09 18.20
C ALA A 955 45.00 4.31 19.13
N GLU A 956 43.76 4.74 19.44
CA GLU A 956 43.50 5.83 20.41
C GLU A 956 44.03 5.49 21.82
N LYS A 957 43.78 4.29 22.33
CA LYS A 957 44.26 3.82 23.62
C LYS A 957 45.80 3.76 23.67
N LYS A 958 46.45 3.37 22.57
CA LYS A 958 47.92 3.40 22.45
C LYS A 958 48.45 4.84 22.44
N ALA A 959 47.79 5.77 21.77
CA ALA A 959 48.16 7.18 21.73
C ALA A 959 48.00 7.87 23.10
N GLN A 960 46.92 7.56 23.82
CA GLN A 960 46.70 8.05 25.21
C GLN A 960 47.73 7.52 26.18
N LYS A 961 48.10 6.22 26.11
CA LYS A 961 49.20 5.64 26.91
C LYS A 961 50.57 6.20 26.59
N LYS A 962 50.80 6.75 25.40
CA LYS A 962 52.05 7.44 25.04
C LYS A 962 52.10 8.90 25.50
N ARG A 963 50.93 9.50 25.78
CA ARG A 963 50.78 10.90 26.26
C ARG A 963 50.71 11.01 27.79
N ALA A 964 50.30 9.93 28.49
CA ALA A 964 50.37 9.75 29.93
C ALA A 964 51.74 9.18 30.30
#